data_86dd66db3063abe08cfb73374eca9310
#
_entry.id   86dd66db3063abe08cfb73374eca9310
#
_cell.length_a   1.000
_cell.length_b   1.000
_cell.length_c   1.000
_cell.angle_alpha   90.00
_cell.angle_beta   90.00
_cell.angle_gamma   90.00
#
_symmetry.space_group_name_H-M   'P 1'
#
loop_
_entity.id
_entity.type
_entity.pdbx_description
1 polymer ?
#
loop_
_entity_poly.entity_id
_entity_poly.type
_entity_poly.pdbx_seq_one_letter_code
_entity_poly.pdbx_strand_id
1 'polypeptide(L)'
;MKPLLVAALLFFAAPGAAFAGASLTMREVPLHGGRTLAVARPEFDLVGLHWRGSGAVEFRTRSPASKWSAWRRADPEAEDLPNAGTAEARAEEGWRIGNPYWTGAANAIQYRLHGRVDRLRAYFVRSPEVRIPLRRVSMVGSPPMLSREVWGANEAIRRASPSYAPSVQFALVHHTAGTNSYTASQSAAIVRGIEIYHVKGNGWNDIGYNFLVDKYGQVFEGRYGGVDRPVIGAHAEGFNTGSVGVAVLGSYGSSAPPKVARTALANLLAWRLDIAHVDPTSSLTWVSGGNERYAAGVPVVLRTVSGHRDTGFTTCPGAALYAQLRAIAQQARAIGLPKLYAPTARGAIGGQVRFRAHLSQVLPWSVTVAESTGAIAATGTGTSQDVDWTWDATAVARGSYSWTIAAGDTVRSATGTIGAKAVALAIRSATAVPRTITPNGDGQTDSSLITYTLSAPATVTATLRGPDGRDLSVLFSQTRKPGKQTFRFTAAGVADGHYEIALSATDGIATVTTAISVLVDRTVRGFTGTPAAVSPNGDGNSDALTFGFELTQAASVRLDVAQAGKTLVPVYSADLPVGVESVSWTPSGLKDGKYAAVLTATNDLGTVVHTMSFRIDTVAPTLRALSFRKLSFRVSEPATIRLIVNGQLVTRTVRAGVFSFRAPRVRSVRIVARDAAGNLSRTLRFP
;
A
#
# COMPACT_ATOMS: atom_id res chain seq x y z
N MET A 1 -17.74 -48.14 -34.33
CA MET A 1 -16.90 -47.36 -33.43
C MET A 1 -15.67 -46.89 -34.21
N LYS A 2 -15.65 -45.61 -34.62
CA LYS A 2 -14.47 -44.96 -35.25
C LYS A 2 -13.96 -43.91 -34.27
N PRO A 3 -12.67 -43.80 -33.99
CA PRO A 3 -12.15 -42.75 -33.11
C PRO A 3 -12.08 -41.41 -33.86
N LEU A 4 -12.62 -40.36 -33.25
CA LEU A 4 -12.39 -38.98 -33.66
C LEU A 4 -10.96 -38.57 -33.27
N LEU A 5 -10.16 -38.24 -34.26
CA LEU A 5 -8.90 -37.53 -34.09
C LEU A 5 -9.20 -36.05 -33.83
N VAL A 6 -8.91 -35.58 -32.63
CA VAL A 6 -8.90 -34.15 -32.32
C VAL A 6 -7.52 -33.63 -32.72
N ALA A 7 -7.45 -32.87 -33.83
CA ALA A 7 -6.24 -32.17 -34.25
C ALA A 7 -6.13 -30.91 -33.38
N ALA A 8 -5.16 -30.88 -32.45
CA ALA A 8 -4.75 -29.69 -31.74
C ALA A 8 -3.97 -28.77 -32.71
N LEU A 9 -4.60 -27.69 -33.15
CA LEU A 9 -3.93 -26.61 -33.84
C LEU A 9 -3.07 -25.85 -32.83
N LEU A 10 -1.78 -26.14 -32.82
CA LEU A 10 -0.75 -25.32 -32.18
C LEU A 10 -0.60 -24.02 -33.01
N PHE A 11 -1.18 -22.94 -32.54
CA PHE A 11 -0.82 -21.61 -33.03
C PHE A 11 0.59 -21.28 -32.56
N PHE A 12 1.57 -21.46 -33.43
CA PHE A 12 2.87 -20.81 -33.30
C PHE A 12 2.63 -19.30 -33.53
N ALA A 13 2.60 -18.53 -32.47
CA ALA A 13 2.79 -17.10 -32.56
C ALA A 13 4.21 -16.87 -33.09
N ALA A 14 4.34 -16.48 -34.35
CA ALA A 14 5.61 -15.98 -34.88
C ALA A 14 6.06 -14.81 -34.01
N PRO A 15 7.34 -14.75 -33.57
CA PRO A 15 7.85 -13.58 -32.84
C PRO A 15 7.65 -12.38 -33.77
N GLY A 16 6.89 -11.38 -33.29
CA GLY A 16 6.65 -10.14 -34.04
C GLY A 16 7.98 -9.60 -34.54
N ALA A 17 8.10 -9.39 -35.82
CA ALA A 17 9.29 -8.82 -36.45
C ALA A 17 9.57 -7.47 -35.73
N ALA A 18 10.60 -7.45 -34.89
CA ALA A 18 11.11 -6.21 -34.30
C ALA A 18 11.41 -5.29 -35.50
N PHE A 19 10.67 -4.19 -35.62
CA PHE A 19 10.92 -3.19 -36.69
C PHE A 19 12.34 -2.65 -36.47
N ALA A 20 13.29 -3.25 -37.15
CA ALA A 20 14.69 -2.88 -37.11
C ALA A 20 14.83 -1.43 -37.59
N GLY A 21 15.27 -0.53 -36.71
CA GLY A 21 15.62 0.82 -37.08
C GLY A 21 15.09 1.96 -36.23
N ALA A 22 14.08 1.75 -35.36
CA ALA A 22 13.64 2.81 -34.48
C ALA A 22 14.56 2.91 -33.23
N SER A 23 15.11 4.11 -32.96
CA SER A 23 16.09 4.29 -31.88
C SER A 23 15.97 5.66 -31.23
N LEU A 24 16.48 5.77 -29.98
CA LEU A 24 16.59 7.03 -29.25
C LEU A 24 18.04 7.24 -28.83
N THR A 25 18.54 8.44 -29.04
CA THR A 25 19.83 8.90 -28.54
C THR A 25 19.63 10.11 -27.65
N MET A 26 20.07 10.04 -26.38
CA MET A 26 20.10 11.17 -25.48
C MET A 26 21.46 11.88 -25.52
N ARG A 27 21.44 13.20 -25.44
CA ARG A 27 22.63 14.03 -25.29
C ARG A 27 22.40 15.10 -24.22
N GLU A 28 23.34 15.24 -23.31
CA GLU A 28 23.45 16.43 -22.45
C GLU A 28 24.00 17.56 -23.37
N VAL A 29 23.35 18.72 -23.35
CA VAL A 29 23.73 19.87 -24.17
C VAL A 29 24.65 20.78 -23.34
N PRO A 30 25.92 20.98 -23.73
CA PRO A 30 26.80 21.92 -23.04
C PRO A 30 26.23 23.33 -23.09
N LEU A 31 26.13 24.01 -21.95
CA LEU A 31 25.55 25.37 -21.88
C LEU A 31 26.63 26.47 -21.92
N HIS A 32 27.91 26.10 -22.11
CA HIS A 32 29.03 27.04 -22.20
C HIS A 32 29.13 27.64 -23.60
N GLY A 33 29.23 28.95 -23.68
CA GLY A 33 29.57 29.64 -24.94
C GLY A 33 28.47 30.39 -25.68
N GLY A 34 27.33 30.64 -25.06
CA GLY A 34 26.32 31.51 -25.66
C GLY A 34 24.88 30.98 -25.63
N ARG A 35 23.95 31.89 -25.92
CA ARG A 35 22.50 31.61 -25.92
C ARG A 35 22.03 30.77 -27.12
N THR A 36 22.89 30.51 -28.11
CA THR A 36 22.54 29.74 -29.29
C THR A 36 23.61 28.69 -29.55
N LEU A 37 23.21 27.42 -29.49
CA LEU A 37 24.08 26.26 -29.64
C LEU A 37 23.64 25.49 -30.88
N ALA A 38 24.55 25.24 -31.81
CA ALA A 38 24.31 24.46 -33.04
C ALA A 38 25.07 23.14 -32.96
N VAL A 39 24.40 22.02 -33.23
CA VAL A 39 25.03 20.69 -33.17
C VAL A 39 24.58 19.88 -34.40
N ALA A 40 25.53 19.41 -35.22
CA ALA A 40 25.27 18.39 -36.23
C ALA A 40 25.03 17.04 -35.56
N ARG A 41 24.06 16.25 -36.05
CA ARG A 41 23.64 14.97 -35.53
C ARG A 41 23.44 13.93 -36.63
N PRO A 42 23.50 12.63 -36.29
CA PRO A 42 22.89 11.62 -37.14
C PRO A 42 21.42 11.97 -37.40
N GLU A 43 20.87 11.51 -38.49
CA GLU A 43 19.47 11.78 -38.83
C GLU A 43 18.53 11.36 -37.73
N PHE A 44 17.57 12.22 -37.42
CA PHE A 44 16.46 11.99 -36.49
C PHE A 44 15.16 12.52 -37.09
N ASP A 45 14.05 12.00 -36.63
CA ASP A 45 12.72 12.34 -37.13
C ASP A 45 11.88 13.07 -36.06
N LEU A 46 12.24 12.90 -34.78
CA LEU A 46 11.56 13.52 -33.66
C LEU A 46 12.57 13.96 -32.59
N VAL A 47 12.30 15.08 -31.93
CA VAL A 47 13.12 15.59 -30.84
C VAL A 47 12.25 15.94 -29.63
N GLY A 48 12.73 15.59 -28.44
CA GLY A 48 12.21 16.06 -27.16
C GLY A 48 13.30 16.71 -26.34
N LEU A 49 12.96 17.71 -25.54
CA LEU A 49 13.90 18.46 -24.73
C LEU A 49 13.48 18.42 -23.26
N HIS A 50 14.41 18.06 -22.37
CA HIS A 50 14.24 18.18 -20.93
C HIS A 50 15.22 19.20 -20.40
N TRP A 51 14.77 20.04 -19.45
CA TRP A 51 15.67 21.01 -18.81
C TRP A 51 15.37 21.20 -17.33
N ARG A 52 16.38 21.68 -16.61
CA ARG A 52 16.26 22.14 -15.22
C ARG A 52 16.42 23.65 -15.18
N GLY A 53 15.75 24.31 -14.22
CA GLY A 53 15.72 25.75 -14.06
C GLY A 53 14.37 26.37 -14.40
N SER A 54 14.17 27.64 -14.07
CA SER A 54 12.91 28.37 -14.26
C SER A 54 12.77 28.98 -15.65
N GLY A 55 13.80 28.84 -16.49
CA GLY A 55 13.84 29.39 -17.84
C GLY A 55 13.04 28.58 -18.86
N ALA A 56 13.09 29.03 -20.11
CA ALA A 56 12.46 28.38 -21.26
C ALA A 56 13.50 28.06 -22.35
N VAL A 57 13.19 27.05 -23.15
CA VAL A 57 14.03 26.61 -24.26
C VAL A 57 13.26 26.76 -25.54
N GLU A 58 13.87 27.42 -26.54
CA GLU A 58 13.45 27.39 -27.94
C GLU A 58 14.43 26.55 -28.75
N PHE A 59 13.94 25.94 -29.79
CA PHE A 59 14.78 25.20 -30.72
C PHE A 59 14.31 25.37 -32.17
N ARG A 60 15.21 25.08 -33.08
CA ARG A 60 14.91 24.86 -34.50
C ARG A 60 15.77 23.74 -35.06
N THR A 61 15.30 23.07 -36.07
CA THR A 61 15.99 21.93 -36.70
C THR A 61 16.31 22.21 -38.15
N ARG A 62 17.30 21.52 -38.67
CA ARG A 62 17.70 21.62 -40.05
C ARG A 62 17.47 20.30 -40.78
N SER A 63 16.77 20.34 -41.90
CA SER A 63 16.59 19.17 -42.77
C SER A 63 17.89 18.83 -43.52
N PRO A 64 18.03 17.60 -44.04
CA PRO A 64 19.16 17.23 -44.90
C PRO A 64 19.32 18.13 -46.12
N ALA A 65 18.24 18.74 -46.62
CA ALA A 65 18.26 19.74 -47.68
C ALA A 65 18.79 21.12 -47.26
N SER A 66 19.41 21.23 -46.09
CA SER A 66 20.07 22.42 -45.53
C SER A 66 19.17 23.60 -45.17
N LYS A 67 17.88 23.41 -45.05
CA LYS A 67 16.92 24.45 -44.58
C LYS A 67 16.67 24.37 -43.12
N TRP A 68 16.79 25.50 -42.39
CA TRP A 68 16.40 25.64 -41.00
C TRP A 68 14.90 25.87 -40.90
N SER A 69 14.26 25.21 -39.91
CA SER A 69 12.89 25.49 -39.53
C SER A 69 12.77 26.87 -38.85
N ALA A 70 11.55 27.36 -38.68
CA ALA A 70 11.29 28.45 -37.75
C ALA A 70 11.64 28.05 -36.30
N TRP A 71 11.96 29.04 -35.44
CA TRP A 71 12.14 28.85 -34.03
C TRP A 71 10.79 28.47 -33.37
N ARG A 72 10.84 27.59 -32.39
CA ARG A 72 9.67 27.15 -31.61
C ARG A 72 10.05 26.85 -30.20
N ARG A 73 9.14 27.04 -29.29
CA ARG A 73 9.34 26.70 -27.88
C ARG A 73 9.23 25.19 -27.68
N ALA A 74 10.06 24.66 -26.81
CA ALA A 74 9.87 23.34 -26.21
C ALA A 74 8.83 23.53 -25.09
N ASP A 75 7.55 23.58 -25.45
CA ASP A 75 6.51 23.82 -24.47
C ASP A 75 6.48 22.69 -23.42
N PRO A 76 6.64 23.00 -22.12
CA PRO A 76 6.49 22.01 -21.09
C PRO A 76 4.99 21.70 -20.93
N GLU A 77 4.58 20.55 -21.34
CA GLU A 77 3.30 19.99 -20.96
C GLU A 77 3.50 19.35 -19.57
N ALA A 78 3.73 20.21 -18.56
CA ALA A 78 4.14 19.78 -17.22
C ALA A 78 3.16 18.81 -16.55
N GLU A 79 1.95 18.73 -17.06
CA GLU A 79 0.87 17.90 -16.51
C GLU A 79 0.43 16.74 -17.44
N ASP A 80 1.05 16.59 -18.64
CA ASP A 80 1.04 15.32 -19.40
C ASP A 80 1.97 14.34 -18.67
N LEU A 81 1.54 13.88 -17.49
CA LEU A 81 2.37 13.09 -16.58
C LEU A 81 1.57 11.89 -16.01
N PRO A 82 2.27 10.84 -15.58
CA PRO A 82 1.68 9.81 -14.71
C PRO A 82 1.18 10.42 -13.41
N ASN A 83 0.24 9.75 -12.74
CA ASN A 83 -0.22 10.18 -11.42
C ASN A 83 0.93 10.24 -10.41
N ALA A 84 0.98 11.30 -9.61
CA ALA A 84 1.97 11.49 -8.55
C ALA A 84 2.06 10.28 -7.60
N GLY A 85 3.26 10.04 -7.06
CA GLY A 85 3.52 8.93 -6.13
C GLY A 85 3.68 7.55 -6.77
N THR A 86 3.43 7.40 -8.08
CA THR A 86 3.68 6.14 -8.79
C THR A 86 5.17 5.95 -9.12
N ALA A 87 5.59 4.70 -9.33
CA ALA A 87 6.96 4.42 -9.78
C ALA A 87 7.26 5.06 -11.16
N GLU A 88 6.24 5.17 -12.01
CA GLU A 88 6.30 5.81 -13.32
C GLU A 88 6.59 7.33 -13.22
N ALA A 89 5.96 8.02 -12.25
CA ALA A 89 6.14 9.46 -12.06
C ALA A 89 7.53 9.84 -11.51
N ARG A 90 8.20 8.96 -10.77
CA ARG A 90 9.52 9.23 -10.18
C ARG A 90 10.68 9.25 -11.18
N ALA A 91 10.46 8.80 -12.42
CA ALA A 91 11.54 8.63 -13.40
C ALA A 91 12.22 9.96 -13.82
N GLU A 92 11.47 11.07 -13.85
CA GLU A 92 11.95 12.39 -14.32
C GLU A 92 11.77 13.52 -13.29
N GLU A 93 11.84 13.17 -12.00
CA GLU A 93 11.66 14.14 -10.91
C GLU A 93 12.67 15.31 -11.03
N GLY A 94 12.13 16.53 -11.00
CA GLY A 94 12.91 17.77 -11.09
C GLY A 94 13.31 18.20 -12.50
N TRP A 95 12.83 17.52 -13.54
CA TRP A 95 12.99 17.95 -14.94
C TRP A 95 11.69 18.56 -15.48
N ARG A 96 11.82 19.63 -16.28
CA ARG A 96 10.77 20.11 -17.16
C ARG A 96 10.83 19.28 -18.44
N ILE A 97 9.73 18.65 -18.80
CA ILE A 97 9.62 17.75 -19.96
C ILE A 97 8.98 18.52 -21.10
N GLY A 98 9.67 18.65 -22.21
CA GLY A 98 9.12 19.24 -23.43
C GLY A 98 8.37 18.20 -24.26
N ASN A 99 7.39 18.65 -25.03
CA ASN A 99 6.64 17.78 -25.93
C ASN A 99 7.51 17.13 -26.98
N PRO A 100 7.24 15.87 -27.35
CA PRO A 100 7.90 15.22 -28.48
C PRO A 100 7.50 15.91 -29.80
N TYR A 101 8.45 16.55 -30.48
CA TYR A 101 8.20 17.29 -31.71
C TYR A 101 8.69 16.52 -32.91
N TRP A 102 7.77 16.15 -33.82
CA TRP A 102 8.08 15.55 -35.10
C TRP A 102 8.71 16.58 -36.04
N THR A 103 9.94 16.34 -36.48
CA THR A 103 10.70 17.23 -37.36
C THR A 103 10.67 16.82 -38.84
N GLY A 104 10.24 15.56 -39.09
CA GLY A 104 10.66 14.86 -40.30
C GLY A 104 12.18 14.62 -40.26
N ALA A 105 12.77 14.13 -41.34
CA ALA A 105 14.21 13.90 -41.40
C ALA A 105 14.98 15.21 -41.11
N ALA A 106 15.79 15.20 -40.04
CA ALA A 106 16.63 16.32 -39.63
C ALA A 106 18.03 15.83 -39.26
N ASN A 107 19.05 16.67 -39.44
CA ASN A 107 20.45 16.35 -39.16
C ASN A 107 21.18 17.39 -38.28
N ALA A 108 20.50 18.45 -37.89
CA ALA A 108 21.05 19.45 -36.97
C ALA A 108 19.94 20.13 -36.16
N ILE A 109 20.31 20.64 -34.99
CA ILE A 109 19.43 21.38 -34.10
C ILE A 109 20.17 22.61 -33.57
N GLN A 110 19.44 23.69 -33.36
CA GLN A 110 19.89 24.85 -32.61
C GLN A 110 18.95 25.11 -31.45
N TYR A 111 19.52 25.54 -30.33
CA TYR A 111 18.81 25.90 -29.12
C TYR A 111 18.96 27.39 -28.82
N ARG A 112 17.93 28.00 -28.27
CA ARG A 112 17.96 29.35 -27.68
C ARG A 112 17.39 29.26 -26.29
N LEU A 113 18.16 29.77 -25.32
CA LEU A 113 17.82 29.70 -23.91
C LEU A 113 17.31 31.05 -23.43
N HIS A 114 16.22 31.06 -22.67
CA HIS A 114 15.61 32.23 -22.08
C HIS A 114 15.55 32.07 -20.57
N GLY A 115 16.07 33.04 -19.82
CA GLY A 115 16.11 32.97 -18.36
C GLY A 115 17.11 31.91 -17.86
N ARG A 116 16.83 31.34 -16.68
CA ARG A 116 17.71 30.40 -16.02
C ARG A 116 17.44 28.97 -16.49
N VAL A 117 18.37 28.41 -17.25
CA VAL A 117 18.42 26.99 -17.63
C VAL A 117 19.73 26.43 -17.09
N ASP A 118 19.65 25.55 -16.10
CA ASP A 118 20.80 24.99 -15.39
C ASP A 118 21.37 23.75 -16.11
N ARG A 119 20.48 22.95 -16.72
CA ARG A 119 20.83 21.75 -17.49
C ARG A 119 19.84 21.60 -18.64
N LEU A 120 20.31 21.04 -19.75
CA LEU A 120 19.49 20.74 -20.94
C LEU A 120 19.86 19.36 -21.48
N ARG A 121 18.88 18.50 -21.68
CA ARG A 121 18.99 17.23 -22.39
C ARG A 121 18.17 17.26 -23.65
N ALA A 122 18.72 16.72 -24.72
CA ALA A 122 18.03 16.53 -25.98
C ALA A 122 17.94 15.03 -26.29
N TYR A 123 16.74 14.60 -26.60
CA TYR A 123 16.41 13.23 -26.99
C TYR A 123 16.07 13.22 -28.48
N PHE A 124 16.87 12.51 -29.25
CA PHE A 124 16.72 12.37 -30.68
C PHE A 124 16.18 11.00 -31.01
N VAL A 125 15.00 10.94 -31.61
CA VAL A 125 14.35 9.70 -32.00
C VAL A 125 14.44 9.55 -33.53
N ARG A 126 14.97 8.42 -33.97
CA ARG A 126 14.84 7.93 -35.32
C ARG A 126 13.65 7.00 -35.40
N SER A 127 12.64 7.33 -36.20
CA SER A 127 11.44 6.52 -36.41
C SER A 127 11.08 6.50 -37.88
N PRO A 128 11.73 5.63 -38.68
CA PRO A 128 11.56 5.59 -40.12
C PRO A 128 10.15 5.18 -40.53
N GLU A 129 9.66 5.69 -41.64
CA GLU A 129 8.40 5.26 -42.24
C GLU A 129 8.48 3.78 -42.63
N VAL A 130 7.43 3.05 -42.32
CA VAL A 130 7.28 1.64 -42.72
C VAL A 130 6.23 1.57 -43.83
N ARG A 131 6.60 1.07 -44.99
CA ARG A 131 5.67 0.84 -46.10
C ARG A 131 4.93 -0.49 -45.97
N ILE A 132 4.23 -0.68 -44.86
CA ILE A 132 3.30 -1.81 -44.70
C ILE A 132 1.89 -1.29 -44.92
N PRO A 133 1.03 -1.98 -45.71
CA PRO A 133 -0.38 -1.63 -45.80
C PRO A 133 -0.97 -1.65 -44.41
N LEU A 134 -1.34 -0.49 -43.87
CA LEU A 134 -1.90 -0.37 -42.54
C LEU A 134 -3.28 -1.06 -42.51
N ARG A 135 -3.32 -2.26 -41.99
CA ARG A 135 -4.55 -3.04 -41.82
C ARG A 135 -5.33 -2.47 -40.65
N ARG A 136 -6.54 -1.97 -40.92
CA ARG A 136 -7.42 -1.51 -39.84
C ARG A 136 -8.09 -2.71 -39.20
N VAL A 137 -8.05 -2.77 -37.86
CA VAL A 137 -8.79 -3.77 -37.08
C VAL A 137 -10.07 -3.10 -36.55
N SER A 138 -11.17 -3.75 -36.69
CA SER A 138 -12.47 -3.30 -36.16
C SER A 138 -12.98 -4.34 -35.17
N MET A 139 -13.28 -3.90 -33.93
CA MET A 139 -14.06 -4.67 -32.97
C MET A 139 -15.55 -4.36 -33.15
N VAL A 140 -16.42 -5.24 -32.70
CA VAL A 140 -17.87 -5.03 -32.80
C VAL A 140 -18.24 -3.66 -32.20
N GLY A 141 -18.84 -2.80 -33.02
CA GLY A 141 -19.26 -1.46 -32.64
C GLY A 141 -18.14 -0.42 -32.50
N SER A 142 -16.86 -0.79 -32.68
CA SER A 142 -15.75 0.18 -32.63
C SER A 142 -15.53 0.86 -33.98
N PRO A 143 -15.01 2.11 -34.01
CA PRO A 143 -14.45 2.66 -35.25
C PRO A 143 -13.22 1.84 -35.70
N PRO A 144 -12.93 1.82 -37.01
CA PRO A 144 -11.71 1.20 -37.50
C PRO A 144 -10.48 1.87 -36.87
N MET A 145 -9.59 1.09 -36.28
CA MET A 145 -8.36 1.59 -35.66
C MET A 145 -7.13 0.75 -36.05
N LEU A 146 -5.98 1.36 -35.94
CA LEU A 146 -4.68 0.75 -36.15
C LEU A 146 -4.20 0.23 -34.78
N SER A 147 -4.11 -1.11 -34.66
CA SER A 147 -3.59 -1.73 -33.42
C SER A 147 -2.11 -1.42 -33.24
N ARG A 148 -1.63 -1.66 -32.05
CA ARG A 148 -0.21 -1.50 -31.68
C ARG A 148 0.73 -2.26 -32.62
N GLU A 149 0.37 -3.49 -32.96
CA GLU A 149 1.11 -4.31 -33.93
C GLU A 149 1.19 -3.62 -35.31
N VAL A 150 0.08 -3.07 -35.80
CA VAL A 150 -0.04 -2.48 -37.14
C VAL A 150 0.79 -1.19 -37.30
N TRP A 151 0.83 -0.33 -36.26
CA TRP A 151 1.67 0.86 -36.33
C TRP A 151 3.12 0.61 -35.84
N GLY A 152 3.43 -0.62 -35.42
CA GLY A 152 4.78 -1.06 -35.09
C GLY A 152 5.24 -0.61 -33.70
N ALA A 153 4.39 -0.72 -32.68
CA ALA A 153 4.77 -0.55 -31.29
C ALA A 153 5.92 -1.49 -30.90
N ASN A 154 6.82 -0.99 -30.10
CA ASN A 154 7.90 -1.81 -29.57
C ASN A 154 7.52 -2.35 -28.18
N GLU A 155 6.83 -3.47 -28.13
CA GLU A 155 6.36 -4.06 -26.88
C GLU A 155 7.48 -4.43 -25.90
N ALA A 156 8.72 -4.63 -26.42
CA ALA A 156 9.87 -4.99 -25.59
C ALA A 156 10.40 -3.82 -24.72
N ILE A 157 10.04 -2.57 -25.06
CA ILE A 157 10.48 -1.42 -24.26
C ILE A 157 9.51 -1.06 -23.13
N ARG A 158 8.29 -1.63 -23.10
CA ARG A 158 7.35 -1.40 -22.01
C ARG A 158 7.97 -1.76 -20.67
N ARG A 159 7.74 -0.91 -19.65
CA ARG A 159 8.41 -1.02 -18.35
C ARG A 159 7.57 -1.70 -17.29
N ALA A 160 6.23 -1.78 -17.48
CA ALA A 160 5.33 -2.45 -16.54
C ALA A 160 4.06 -2.99 -17.23
N SER A 161 3.35 -3.86 -16.53
CA SER A 161 2.01 -4.28 -16.90
C SER A 161 1.02 -3.12 -16.77
N PRO A 162 -0.08 -3.09 -17.56
CA PRO A 162 -1.07 -2.02 -17.48
C PRO A 162 -1.83 -2.05 -16.17
N SER A 163 -2.17 -0.87 -15.68
CA SER A 163 -3.09 -0.67 -14.55
C SER A 163 -4.46 -0.27 -15.05
N TYR A 164 -5.52 -0.63 -14.32
CA TYR A 164 -6.89 -0.40 -14.72
C TYR A 164 -7.66 0.36 -13.65
N ALA A 165 -8.48 1.32 -14.09
CA ALA A 165 -9.51 1.94 -13.25
C ALA A 165 -10.74 1.00 -13.16
N PRO A 166 -11.66 1.22 -12.21
CA PRO A 166 -12.92 0.49 -12.17
C PRO A 166 -13.77 0.65 -13.45
N SER A 167 -13.79 1.88 -14.01
CA SER A 167 -14.48 2.20 -15.26
C SER A 167 -13.97 3.51 -15.83
N VAL A 168 -14.29 3.82 -17.09
CA VAL A 168 -14.13 5.16 -17.66
C VAL A 168 -15.31 6.02 -17.28
N GLN A 169 -15.06 7.25 -16.82
CA GLN A 169 -16.06 8.21 -16.39
C GLN A 169 -16.09 9.46 -17.27
N PHE A 170 -14.96 9.80 -17.91
CA PHE A 170 -14.82 10.96 -18.78
C PHE A 170 -13.68 10.77 -19.78
N ALA A 171 -13.61 11.66 -20.76
CA ALA A 171 -12.55 11.72 -21.75
C ALA A 171 -11.79 13.04 -21.66
N LEU A 172 -10.47 12.97 -21.76
CA LEU A 172 -9.60 14.12 -21.90
C LEU A 172 -9.00 14.16 -23.30
N VAL A 173 -9.29 15.24 -23.99
CA VAL A 173 -8.77 15.47 -25.34
C VAL A 173 -7.50 16.31 -25.26
N HIS A 174 -6.45 15.82 -25.92
CA HIS A 174 -5.13 16.44 -26.02
C HIS A 174 -4.80 16.78 -27.47
N HIS A 175 -3.75 17.54 -27.67
CA HIS A 175 -2.97 17.57 -28.87
C HIS A 175 -1.51 17.20 -28.57
N THR A 176 -0.76 16.73 -29.58
CA THR A 176 0.65 16.39 -29.35
C THR A 176 1.57 17.61 -29.43
N ALA A 177 1.03 18.81 -29.66
CA ALA A 177 1.76 20.08 -29.88
C ALA A 177 2.89 19.98 -30.96
N GLY A 178 2.86 18.93 -31.78
CA GLY A 178 3.81 18.68 -32.87
C GLY A 178 3.50 19.48 -34.14
N THR A 179 4.22 19.17 -35.23
CA THR A 179 3.95 19.78 -36.54
C THR A 179 2.64 19.28 -37.15
N ASN A 180 1.95 20.14 -37.92
CA ASN A 180 0.83 19.74 -38.76
C ASN A 180 1.32 19.34 -40.19
N SER A 181 2.63 19.49 -40.49
CA SER A 181 3.22 19.18 -41.79
C SER A 181 3.76 17.76 -41.83
N TYR A 182 2.86 16.78 -41.96
CA TYR A 182 3.18 15.37 -42.10
C TYR A 182 2.17 14.70 -43.07
N THR A 183 2.56 13.57 -43.65
CA THR A 183 1.71 12.76 -44.53
C THR A 183 0.98 11.65 -43.74
N ALA A 184 -0.06 11.05 -44.36
CA ALA A 184 -0.78 9.94 -43.73
C ALA A 184 0.14 8.71 -43.48
N SER A 185 1.13 8.49 -44.34
CA SER A 185 2.15 7.43 -44.18
C SER A 185 3.09 7.67 -42.99
N GLN A 186 3.30 8.93 -42.61
CA GLN A 186 4.17 9.32 -41.51
C GLN A 186 3.48 9.18 -40.13
N SER A 187 2.15 9.11 -40.10
CA SER A 187 1.40 9.08 -38.81
C SER A 187 1.83 7.92 -37.92
N ALA A 188 2.00 6.72 -38.46
CA ALA A 188 2.46 5.56 -37.66
C ALA A 188 3.89 5.75 -37.11
N ALA A 189 4.79 6.37 -37.92
CA ALA A 189 6.14 6.69 -37.47
C ALA A 189 6.14 7.75 -36.35
N ILE A 190 5.24 8.73 -36.43
CA ILE A 190 5.04 9.74 -35.36
C ILE A 190 4.59 9.07 -34.08
N VAL A 191 3.55 8.21 -34.11
CA VAL A 191 3.03 7.50 -32.92
C VAL A 191 4.12 6.65 -32.29
N ARG A 192 4.89 5.89 -33.08
CA ARG A 192 6.02 5.08 -32.59
C ARG A 192 7.14 5.95 -32.01
N GLY A 193 7.42 7.11 -32.63
CA GLY A 193 8.39 8.08 -32.10
C GLY A 193 7.98 8.62 -30.74
N ILE A 194 6.69 8.91 -30.55
CA ILE A 194 6.11 9.34 -29.25
C ILE A 194 6.22 8.21 -28.22
N GLU A 195 5.91 6.95 -28.57
CA GLU A 195 6.09 5.80 -27.68
C GLU A 195 7.53 5.71 -27.17
N ILE A 196 8.50 5.71 -28.09
CA ILE A 196 9.93 5.61 -27.75
C ILE A 196 10.36 6.76 -26.84
N TYR A 197 9.90 7.97 -27.11
CA TYR A 197 10.21 9.13 -26.29
C TYR A 197 9.59 9.03 -24.91
N HIS A 198 8.32 8.66 -24.79
CA HIS A 198 7.66 8.48 -23.50
C HIS A 198 8.30 7.37 -22.65
N VAL A 199 8.70 6.25 -23.27
CA VAL A 199 9.27 5.13 -22.51
C VAL A 199 10.76 5.33 -22.24
N LYS A 200 11.56 5.68 -23.25
CA LYS A 200 13.02 5.78 -23.10
C LYS A 200 13.51 7.18 -22.75
N GLY A 201 12.77 8.22 -23.12
CA GLY A 201 13.07 9.62 -22.79
C GLY A 201 12.52 9.99 -21.41
N ASN A 202 11.20 9.84 -21.20
CA ASN A 202 10.53 10.22 -19.95
C ASN A 202 10.58 9.12 -18.90
N GLY A 203 10.97 7.89 -19.24
CA GLY A 203 11.00 6.76 -18.30
C GLY A 203 9.62 6.22 -17.93
N TRP A 204 8.57 6.54 -18.71
CA TRP A 204 7.22 6.06 -18.47
C TRP A 204 7.05 4.57 -18.79
N ASN A 205 5.97 3.97 -18.30
CA ASN A 205 5.72 2.54 -18.51
C ASN A 205 5.38 2.20 -19.97
N ASP A 206 4.74 3.14 -20.67
CA ASP A 206 4.32 3.02 -22.08
C ASP A 206 3.99 4.41 -22.62
N ILE A 207 3.52 4.52 -23.87
CA ILE A 207 2.92 5.75 -24.41
C ILE A 207 1.83 6.27 -23.46
N GLY A 208 1.82 7.58 -23.20
CA GLY A 208 0.93 8.18 -22.19
C GLY A 208 -0.54 8.15 -22.55
N TYR A 209 -0.88 8.34 -23.83
CA TYR A 209 -2.26 8.44 -24.31
C TYR A 209 -2.89 7.06 -24.54
N ASN A 210 -4.19 6.94 -24.23
CA ASN A 210 -4.94 5.72 -24.53
C ASN A 210 -5.18 5.54 -26.02
N PHE A 211 -5.43 6.64 -26.74
CA PHE A 211 -5.61 6.67 -28.19
C PHE A 211 -4.96 7.90 -28.81
N LEU A 212 -4.64 7.81 -30.10
CA LEU A 212 -4.21 8.95 -30.90
C LEU A 212 -5.06 9.03 -32.18
N VAL A 213 -5.28 10.25 -32.66
CA VAL A 213 -6.01 10.50 -33.92
C VAL A 213 -5.18 11.44 -34.76
N ASP A 214 -4.94 11.09 -36.02
CA ASP A 214 -4.21 11.98 -36.94
C ASP A 214 -5.16 12.94 -37.70
N LYS A 215 -4.58 13.90 -38.42
CA LYS A 215 -5.36 14.85 -39.21
C LYS A 215 -6.10 14.22 -40.38
N TYR A 216 -5.80 12.99 -40.76
CA TYR A 216 -6.42 12.22 -41.83
C TYR A 216 -7.57 11.32 -41.33
N GLY A 217 -7.84 11.32 -40.00
CA GLY A 217 -8.89 10.54 -39.37
C GLY A 217 -8.49 9.08 -39.09
N GLN A 218 -7.19 8.75 -39.12
CA GLN A 218 -6.73 7.46 -38.63
C GLN A 218 -6.71 7.47 -37.11
N VAL A 219 -7.26 6.41 -36.52
CA VAL A 219 -7.28 6.19 -35.06
C VAL A 219 -6.22 5.14 -34.72
N PHE A 220 -5.39 5.40 -33.74
CA PHE A 220 -4.34 4.52 -33.27
C PHE A 220 -4.65 4.07 -31.84
N GLU A 221 -4.52 2.76 -31.58
CA GLU A 221 -4.42 2.25 -30.22
C GLU A 221 -3.12 2.80 -29.61
N GLY A 222 -3.21 3.44 -28.47
CA GLY A 222 -2.08 4.00 -27.74
C GLY A 222 -1.54 3.04 -26.67
N ARG A 223 -1.77 3.38 -25.40
CA ARG A 223 -1.28 2.62 -24.25
C ARG A 223 -1.81 1.18 -24.22
N TYR A 224 -0.90 0.22 -24.02
CA TYR A 224 -1.20 -1.21 -23.95
C TYR A 224 -2.17 -1.54 -22.82
N GLY A 225 -3.02 -2.55 -23.04
CA GLY A 225 -3.91 -3.09 -22.02
C GLY A 225 -5.31 -3.42 -22.48
N GLY A 226 -5.62 -3.17 -23.77
CA GLY A 226 -6.92 -3.41 -24.41
C GLY A 226 -7.70 -2.13 -24.63
N VAL A 227 -8.19 -1.98 -25.85
CA VAL A 227 -8.86 -0.75 -26.34
C VAL A 227 -10.23 -0.53 -25.67
N ASP A 228 -10.88 -1.59 -25.22
CA ASP A 228 -12.17 -1.60 -24.53
C ASP A 228 -12.05 -1.53 -23.01
N ARG A 229 -10.87 -1.73 -22.45
CA ARG A 229 -10.63 -1.76 -21.02
C ARG A 229 -10.32 -0.36 -20.47
N PRO A 230 -10.60 -0.10 -19.18
CA PRO A 230 -10.32 1.19 -18.54
C PRO A 230 -8.84 1.34 -18.12
N VAL A 231 -7.94 1.29 -19.11
CA VAL A 231 -6.49 1.40 -18.89
C VAL A 231 -6.15 2.80 -18.36
N ILE A 232 -5.43 2.87 -17.25
CA ILE A 232 -4.95 4.14 -16.66
C ILE A 232 -3.81 4.66 -17.53
N GLY A 233 -3.97 5.87 -18.07
CA GLY A 233 -2.98 6.57 -18.89
C GLY A 233 -1.88 7.27 -18.08
N ALA A 234 -1.04 8.04 -18.81
CA ALA A 234 -0.07 8.97 -18.26
C ALA A 234 -0.13 10.27 -19.10
N HIS A 235 -1.28 10.94 -19.11
CA HIS A 235 -1.59 12.07 -19.99
C HIS A 235 -2.21 13.26 -19.24
N ALA A 236 -2.57 13.11 -17.96
CA ALA A 236 -3.11 14.19 -17.14
C ALA A 236 -2.91 13.83 -15.66
N GLU A 237 -1.86 14.35 -15.04
CA GLU A 237 -1.55 14.10 -13.64
C GLU A 237 -2.75 14.40 -12.73
N GLY A 238 -3.03 13.47 -11.81
CA GLY A 238 -4.17 13.55 -10.91
C GLY A 238 -5.53 13.21 -11.52
N PHE A 239 -5.62 13.05 -12.86
CA PHE A 239 -6.86 12.79 -13.60
C PHE A 239 -6.76 11.58 -14.56
N ASN A 240 -5.64 10.85 -14.55
CA ASN A 240 -5.46 9.65 -15.39
C ASN A 240 -6.42 8.51 -15.02
N THR A 241 -6.70 8.33 -13.72
CA THR A 241 -7.63 7.30 -13.25
C THR A 241 -9.07 7.68 -13.64
N GLY A 242 -9.79 6.75 -14.25
CA GLY A 242 -11.17 6.98 -14.67
C GLY A 242 -11.35 7.84 -15.93
N SER A 243 -10.27 8.32 -16.54
CA SER A 243 -10.32 9.01 -17.82
C SER A 243 -9.86 8.14 -18.98
N VAL A 244 -10.24 8.53 -20.19
CA VAL A 244 -9.63 8.09 -21.44
C VAL A 244 -8.96 9.28 -22.12
N GLY A 245 -7.63 9.23 -22.29
CA GLY A 245 -6.86 10.26 -22.96
C GLY A 245 -6.75 10.03 -24.46
N VAL A 246 -7.19 11.01 -25.26
CA VAL A 246 -7.11 10.96 -26.71
C VAL A 246 -6.31 12.15 -27.23
N ALA A 247 -5.14 11.91 -27.85
CA ALA A 247 -4.31 12.96 -28.41
C ALA A 247 -4.52 13.10 -29.91
N VAL A 248 -4.77 14.31 -30.37
CA VAL A 248 -4.80 14.62 -31.83
C VAL A 248 -3.40 15.03 -32.27
N LEU A 249 -2.83 14.31 -33.24
CA LEU A 249 -1.49 14.58 -33.77
C LEU A 249 -1.41 15.96 -34.42
N GLY A 250 -0.50 16.80 -33.93
CA GLY A 250 -0.28 18.16 -34.43
C GLY A 250 -0.51 19.22 -33.36
N SER A 251 -0.62 20.49 -33.78
CA SER A 251 -0.85 21.65 -32.92
C SER A 251 -2.09 22.42 -33.39
N TYR A 252 -3.04 22.64 -32.44
CA TYR A 252 -4.36 23.20 -32.76
C TYR A 252 -4.69 24.44 -31.91
N GLY A 253 -3.69 25.28 -31.69
CA GLY A 253 -3.85 26.58 -31.05
C GLY A 253 -4.61 27.60 -31.86
N SER A 254 -4.24 27.75 -33.16
CA SER A 254 -4.78 28.78 -34.07
C SER A 254 -5.77 28.23 -35.09
N SER A 255 -5.73 26.96 -35.43
CA SER A 255 -6.63 26.31 -36.38
C SER A 255 -7.15 24.99 -35.86
N ALA A 256 -8.43 24.71 -36.08
CA ALA A 256 -9.04 23.45 -35.67
C ALA A 256 -8.54 22.28 -36.54
N PRO A 257 -8.55 21.04 -36.03
CA PRO A 257 -8.28 19.86 -36.85
C PRO A 257 -9.25 19.76 -38.03
N PRO A 258 -8.84 19.15 -39.15
CA PRO A 258 -9.75 18.88 -40.26
C PRO A 258 -11.02 18.14 -39.82
N LYS A 259 -12.11 18.32 -40.59
CA LYS A 259 -13.39 17.68 -40.30
C LYS A 259 -13.27 16.16 -40.13
N VAL A 260 -12.45 15.50 -40.98
CA VAL A 260 -12.26 14.05 -40.91
C VAL A 260 -11.63 13.61 -39.59
N ALA A 261 -10.67 14.36 -39.03
CA ALA A 261 -10.08 14.08 -37.70
C ALA A 261 -11.09 14.30 -36.57
N ARG A 262 -11.90 15.37 -36.64
CA ARG A 262 -12.97 15.64 -35.65
C ARG A 262 -14.03 14.57 -35.68
N THR A 263 -14.41 14.07 -36.86
CA THR A 263 -15.35 12.97 -37.04
C THR A 263 -14.79 11.66 -36.47
N ALA A 264 -13.51 11.35 -36.72
CA ALA A 264 -12.84 10.19 -36.17
C ALA A 264 -12.78 10.24 -34.62
N LEU A 265 -12.47 11.41 -34.07
CA LEU A 265 -12.50 11.67 -32.62
C LEU A 265 -13.92 11.46 -32.05
N ALA A 266 -14.96 11.99 -32.71
CA ALA A 266 -16.36 11.81 -32.27
C ALA A 266 -16.77 10.33 -32.30
N ASN A 267 -16.41 9.58 -33.36
CA ASN A 267 -16.70 8.14 -33.46
C ASN A 267 -15.99 7.34 -32.34
N LEU A 268 -14.73 7.66 -32.05
CA LEU A 268 -13.96 7.03 -30.99
C LEU A 268 -14.60 7.29 -29.61
N LEU A 269 -14.94 8.53 -29.34
CA LEU A 269 -15.57 8.93 -28.07
C LEU A 269 -16.98 8.33 -27.94
N ALA A 270 -17.77 8.27 -29.03
CA ALA A 270 -19.10 7.65 -29.06
C ALA A 270 -19.03 6.18 -28.63
N TRP A 271 -18.07 5.43 -29.16
CA TRP A 271 -17.88 4.03 -28.83
C TRP A 271 -17.30 3.84 -27.41
N ARG A 272 -16.24 4.62 -27.07
CA ARG A 272 -15.52 4.38 -25.83
C ARG A 272 -16.32 4.75 -24.58
N LEU A 273 -17.14 5.81 -24.67
CA LEU A 273 -18.03 6.25 -23.59
C LEU A 273 -19.29 5.36 -23.52
N ASP A 274 -19.76 4.80 -24.65
CA ASP A 274 -20.85 3.84 -24.67
C ASP A 274 -20.53 2.54 -23.92
N ILE A 275 -19.29 2.04 -24.02
CA ILE A 275 -18.83 0.87 -23.23
C ILE A 275 -19.01 1.11 -21.72
N ALA A 276 -18.83 2.36 -21.28
CA ALA A 276 -18.98 2.75 -19.89
C ALA A 276 -20.35 3.35 -19.54
N HIS A 277 -21.29 3.36 -20.49
CA HIS A 277 -22.62 3.95 -20.32
C HIS A 277 -22.61 5.44 -19.93
N VAL A 278 -21.64 6.18 -20.44
CA VAL A 278 -21.44 7.60 -20.12
C VAL A 278 -21.96 8.49 -21.24
N ASP A 279 -22.85 9.46 -20.92
CA ASP A 279 -23.32 10.44 -21.89
C ASP A 279 -22.20 11.43 -22.23
N PRO A 280 -21.75 11.52 -23.51
CA PRO A 280 -20.71 12.45 -23.93
C PRO A 280 -20.99 13.92 -23.61
N THR A 281 -22.26 14.31 -23.47
CA THR A 281 -22.70 15.70 -23.25
C THR A 281 -22.94 16.04 -21.79
N SER A 282 -22.82 15.08 -20.88
CA SER A 282 -23.02 15.26 -19.44
C SER A 282 -21.82 15.95 -18.77
N SER A 283 -21.97 16.21 -17.48
CA SER A 283 -20.93 16.68 -16.59
C SER A 283 -20.86 15.81 -15.35
N LEU A 284 -19.69 15.78 -14.72
CA LEU A 284 -19.47 15.04 -13.48
C LEU A 284 -18.61 15.86 -12.52
N THR A 285 -18.70 15.54 -11.25
CA THR A 285 -17.72 16.01 -10.27
C THR A 285 -16.69 14.91 -10.05
N TRP A 286 -15.43 15.21 -10.35
CA TRP A 286 -14.31 14.28 -10.17
C TRP A 286 -13.40 14.74 -9.03
N VAL A 287 -12.89 13.82 -8.24
CA VAL A 287 -11.95 14.15 -7.16
C VAL A 287 -10.53 14.06 -7.70
N SER A 288 -9.81 15.17 -7.66
CA SER A 288 -8.42 15.25 -8.11
C SER A 288 -7.51 14.29 -7.33
N GLY A 289 -6.64 13.60 -8.03
CA GLY A 289 -5.53 12.83 -7.45
C GLY A 289 -4.31 13.69 -7.06
N GLY A 290 -4.35 14.99 -7.38
CA GLY A 290 -3.30 15.96 -7.09
C GLY A 290 -2.43 16.29 -8.31
N ASN A 291 -2.31 17.59 -8.62
CA ASN A 291 -1.34 18.18 -9.54
C ASN A 291 -1.10 19.66 -9.15
N GLU A 292 -0.37 20.42 -9.97
CA GLU A 292 -0.06 21.85 -9.69
C GLU A 292 -1.32 22.74 -9.63
N ARG A 293 -2.39 22.39 -10.35
CA ARG A 293 -3.63 23.17 -10.42
C ARG A 293 -4.63 22.81 -9.33
N TYR A 294 -4.78 21.54 -9.04
CA TYR A 294 -5.78 21.00 -8.10
C TYR A 294 -5.11 20.06 -7.11
N ALA A 295 -5.12 20.41 -5.84
CA ALA A 295 -4.60 19.52 -4.80
C ALA A 295 -5.37 18.19 -4.75
N ALA A 296 -4.72 17.14 -4.24
CA ALA A 296 -5.37 15.85 -4.04
C ALA A 296 -6.59 15.98 -3.11
N GLY A 297 -7.69 15.31 -3.47
CA GLY A 297 -8.94 15.34 -2.72
C GLY A 297 -9.89 16.49 -3.09
N VAL A 298 -9.47 17.44 -3.93
CA VAL A 298 -10.33 18.55 -4.36
C VAL A 298 -11.36 18.08 -5.39
N PRO A 299 -12.67 18.34 -5.20
CA PRO A 299 -13.69 18.07 -6.20
C PRO A 299 -13.64 19.09 -7.35
N VAL A 300 -13.58 18.61 -8.57
CA VAL A 300 -13.52 19.41 -9.79
C VAL A 300 -14.70 19.06 -10.70
N VAL A 301 -15.45 20.06 -11.14
CA VAL A 301 -16.55 19.86 -12.10
C VAL A 301 -15.99 19.82 -13.51
N LEU A 302 -16.17 18.70 -14.20
CA LEU A 302 -15.73 18.47 -15.57
C LEU A 302 -16.90 18.15 -16.49
N ARG A 303 -16.80 18.55 -17.74
CA ARG A 303 -17.63 17.97 -18.80
C ARG A 303 -17.12 16.55 -19.08
N THR A 304 -18.00 15.65 -19.44
CA THR A 304 -17.62 14.28 -19.81
C THR A 304 -16.58 14.26 -20.94
N VAL A 305 -16.66 15.18 -21.89
CA VAL A 305 -15.61 15.42 -22.90
C VAL A 305 -14.99 16.77 -22.59
N SER A 306 -13.85 16.74 -21.93
CA SER A 306 -13.04 17.88 -21.51
C SER A 306 -11.74 17.95 -22.30
N GLY A 307 -11.09 19.10 -22.29
CA GLY A 307 -9.72 19.25 -22.76
C GLY A 307 -8.74 19.17 -21.58
N HIS A 308 -7.48 18.87 -21.84
CA HIS A 308 -6.45 18.80 -20.80
C HIS A 308 -6.38 20.08 -19.94
N ARG A 309 -6.57 21.26 -20.55
CA ARG A 309 -6.62 22.55 -19.81
C ARG A 309 -7.70 22.64 -18.75
N ASP A 310 -8.71 21.78 -18.75
CA ASP A 310 -9.73 21.75 -17.71
C ASP A 310 -9.21 21.11 -16.43
N THR A 311 -8.15 20.31 -16.53
CA THR A 311 -7.54 19.56 -15.41
C THR A 311 -6.16 20.09 -15.02
N GLY A 312 -5.46 20.83 -15.87
CA GLY A 312 -4.10 21.28 -15.66
C GLY A 312 -3.81 22.72 -16.11
N PHE A 313 -2.65 23.25 -15.73
CA PHE A 313 -2.12 24.54 -16.19
C PHE A 313 -1.46 24.43 -17.56
N THR A 314 -2.22 24.12 -18.59
CA THR A 314 -1.74 23.91 -19.95
C THR A 314 -2.61 24.63 -20.99
N THR A 315 -2.07 24.86 -22.19
CA THR A 315 -2.84 25.32 -23.35
C THR A 315 -3.47 24.18 -24.14
N CYS A 316 -3.10 22.93 -23.84
CA CYS A 316 -3.61 21.72 -24.49
C CYS A 316 -5.15 21.61 -24.32
N PRO A 317 -5.90 21.20 -25.33
CA PRO A 317 -5.51 20.71 -26.66
C PRO A 317 -5.34 21.80 -27.73
N GLY A 318 -5.06 23.05 -27.34
CA GLY A 318 -5.05 24.22 -28.22
C GLY A 318 -6.42 24.89 -28.32
N ALA A 319 -6.44 26.22 -28.38
CA ALA A 319 -7.70 27.01 -28.28
C ALA A 319 -8.71 26.64 -29.38
N ALA A 320 -8.23 26.41 -30.60
CA ALA A 320 -9.12 26.11 -31.73
C ALA A 320 -9.73 24.70 -31.67
N LEU A 321 -9.01 23.68 -31.18
CA LEU A 321 -9.58 22.35 -30.93
C LEU A 321 -10.51 22.39 -29.71
N TYR A 322 -10.08 23.05 -28.64
CA TYR A 322 -10.89 23.17 -27.42
C TYR A 322 -12.28 23.76 -27.70
N ALA A 323 -12.36 24.79 -28.54
CA ALA A 323 -13.64 25.39 -28.96
C ALA A 323 -14.57 24.40 -29.70
N GLN A 324 -14.03 23.33 -30.29
CA GLN A 324 -14.81 22.29 -30.97
C GLN A 324 -15.32 21.18 -30.07
N LEU A 325 -14.81 21.04 -28.81
CA LEU A 325 -15.10 19.88 -27.95
C LEU A 325 -16.59 19.70 -27.68
N ARG A 326 -17.34 20.80 -27.49
CA ARG A 326 -18.79 20.73 -27.27
C ARG A 326 -19.53 20.14 -28.50
N ALA A 327 -19.16 20.58 -29.69
CA ALA A 327 -19.76 20.06 -30.93
C ALA A 327 -19.35 18.60 -31.18
N ILE A 328 -18.11 18.23 -30.86
CA ILE A 328 -17.61 16.85 -30.95
C ILE A 328 -18.37 15.96 -29.95
N ALA A 329 -18.63 16.42 -28.73
CA ALA A 329 -19.42 15.69 -27.73
C ALA A 329 -20.87 15.47 -28.19
N GLN A 330 -21.51 16.50 -28.76
CA GLN A 330 -22.85 16.40 -29.36
C GLN A 330 -22.88 15.41 -30.51
N GLN A 331 -21.89 15.45 -31.40
CA GLN A 331 -21.75 14.46 -32.48
C GLN A 331 -21.55 13.05 -31.93
N ALA A 332 -20.69 12.86 -30.91
CA ALA A 332 -20.47 11.56 -30.27
C ALA A 332 -21.75 10.98 -29.63
N ARG A 333 -22.55 11.85 -29.01
CA ARG A 333 -23.87 11.43 -28.45
C ARG A 333 -24.82 10.92 -29.54
N ALA A 334 -24.82 11.55 -30.70
CA ALA A 334 -25.74 11.20 -31.82
C ALA A 334 -25.29 9.92 -32.58
N ILE A 335 -24.06 9.44 -32.39
CA ILE A 335 -23.55 8.26 -33.10
C ILE A 335 -23.95 6.97 -32.37
N GLY A 336 -24.51 6.00 -33.08
CA GLY A 336 -24.80 4.67 -32.57
C GLY A 336 -25.99 4.63 -31.58
N LEU A 337 -27.00 5.46 -31.83
CA LEU A 337 -28.26 5.41 -31.07
C LEU A 337 -29.11 4.19 -31.46
N PRO A 338 -29.94 3.66 -30.53
CA PRO A 338 -30.18 4.14 -29.16
C PRO A 338 -29.13 3.66 -28.17
N LYS A 339 -29.01 4.36 -27.00
CA LYS A 339 -28.03 4.08 -25.93
C LYS A 339 -28.64 4.14 -24.54
N LEU A 340 -27.98 3.48 -23.60
CA LEU A 340 -28.25 3.47 -22.17
C LEU A 340 -27.15 4.20 -21.42
N TYR A 341 -27.51 5.14 -20.55
CA TYR A 341 -26.61 6.00 -19.80
C TYR A 341 -26.80 5.89 -18.29
N ALA A 342 -25.74 6.12 -17.55
CA ALA A 342 -25.69 6.26 -16.09
C ALA A 342 -26.44 5.15 -15.33
N PRO A 343 -26.21 3.86 -15.62
CA PRO A 343 -26.84 2.78 -14.88
C PRO A 343 -26.38 2.77 -13.43
N THR A 344 -27.33 2.58 -12.51
CA THR A 344 -27.05 2.46 -11.08
C THR A 344 -27.91 1.40 -10.43
N ALA A 345 -27.35 0.71 -9.43
CA ALA A 345 -28.08 -0.11 -8.46
C ALA A 345 -27.73 0.41 -7.06
N ARG A 346 -28.71 0.87 -6.30
CA ARG A 346 -28.51 1.43 -4.96
C ARG A 346 -29.42 0.77 -3.95
N GLY A 347 -28.88 0.42 -2.80
CA GLY A 347 -29.56 -0.30 -1.72
C GLY A 347 -28.70 -1.46 -1.23
N ALA A 348 -29.28 -2.39 -0.48
CA ALA A 348 -28.59 -3.56 0.05
C ALA A 348 -29.52 -4.77 0.10
N ILE A 349 -28.97 -5.97 -0.01
CA ILE A 349 -29.69 -7.23 0.24
C ILE A 349 -30.14 -7.24 1.71
N GLY A 350 -31.40 -7.61 1.94
CA GLY A 350 -32.09 -7.46 3.21
C GLY A 350 -32.91 -6.15 3.30
N GLY A 351 -33.06 -5.43 2.20
CA GLY A 351 -33.86 -4.20 2.07
C GLY A 351 -34.28 -3.93 0.64
N GLN A 352 -34.55 -2.66 0.32
CA GLN A 352 -34.94 -2.25 -1.03
C GLN A 352 -33.71 -1.95 -1.88
N VAL A 353 -33.71 -2.43 -3.14
CA VAL A 353 -32.67 -2.15 -4.14
C VAL A 353 -33.29 -1.45 -5.33
N ARG A 354 -32.87 -0.21 -5.59
CA ARG A 354 -33.37 0.61 -6.68
C ARG A 354 -32.42 0.63 -7.85
N PHE A 355 -32.90 0.29 -9.03
CA PHE A 355 -32.18 0.31 -10.31
C PHE A 355 -32.59 1.52 -11.11
N ARG A 356 -31.64 2.26 -11.64
CA ARG A 356 -31.89 3.42 -12.50
C ARG A 356 -30.94 3.45 -13.68
N ALA A 357 -31.44 3.94 -14.81
CA ALA A 357 -30.67 4.31 -15.99
C ALA A 357 -31.46 5.33 -16.81
N HIS A 358 -30.80 6.02 -17.76
CA HIS A 358 -31.45 6.90 -18.73
C HIS A 358 -31.22 6.37 -20.13
N LEU A 359 -32.29 6.25 -20.92
CA LEU A 359 -32.24 5.83 -22.32
C LEU A 359 -32.25 7.07 -23.22
N SER A 360 -31.52 7.01 -24.33
CA SER A 360 -31.49 8.12 -25.30
C SER A 360 -32.82 8.41 -25.95
N GLN A 361 -33.77 7.49 -25.89
CA GLN A 361 -35.16 7.60 -26.35
C GLN A 361 -36.06 6.64 -25.56
N VAL A 362 -37.39 6.75 -25.71
CA VAL A 362 -38.34 5.82 -25.12
C VAL A 362 -38.18 4.43 -25.75
N LEU A 363 -37.90 3.42 -24.92
CA LEU A 363 -37.71 2.03 -25.31
C LEU A 363 -38.34 1.09 -24.27
N PRO A 364 -38.71 -0.13 -24.67
CA PRO A 364 -38.95 -1.20 -23.71
C PRO A 364 -37.62 -1.56 -23.02
N TRP A 365 -37.70 -1.75 -21.71
CA TRP A 365 -36.54 -2.14 -20.92
C TRP A 365 -36.86 -3.25 -19.92
N SER A 366 -35.85 -3.97 -19.52
CA SER A 366 -35.90 -4.96 -18.44
C SER A 366 -34.70 -4.80 -17.48
N VAL A 367 -34.95 -5.10 -16.20
CA VAL A 367 -33.94 -5.30 -15.18
C VAL A 367 -34.05 -6.74 -14.72
N THR A 368 -32.97 -7.50 -14.82
CA THR A 368 -32.89 -8.89 -14.34
C THR A 368 -31.90 -8.96 -13.23
N VAL A 369 -32.26 -9.56 -12.09
CA VAL A 369 -31.37 -9.86 -10.98
C VAL A 369 -31.24 -11.37 -10.85
N ALA A 370 -30.00 -11.87 -10.82
CA ALA A 370 -29.73 -13.31 -10.75
C ALA A 370 -28.75 -13.66 -9.63
N GLU A 371 -28.95 -14.82 -9.05
CA GLU A 371 -28.04 -15.43 -8.08
C GLU A 371 -26.70 -15.84 -8.73
N SER A 372 -25.73 -16.20 -7.93
CA SER A 372 -24.43 -16.74 -8.38
C SER A 372 -24.56 -18.06 -9.15
N THR A 373 -25.67 -18.79 -8.97
CA THR A 373 -26.02 -20.00 -9.69
C THR A 373 -26.59 -19.73 -11.09
N GLY A 374 -26.93 -18.48 -11.39
CA GLY A 374 -27.62 -18.08 -12.60
C GLY A 374 -29.14 -18.08 -12.49
N ALA A 375 -29.71 -18.55 -11.37
CA ALA A 375 -31.15 -18.50 -11.13
C ALA A 375 -31.66 -17.05 -11.04
N ILE A 376 -32.79 -16.74 -11.70
CA ILE A 376 -33.38 -15.39 -11.66
C ILE A 376 -34.05 -15.18 -10.31
N ALA A 377 -33.57 -14.21 -9.56
CA ALA A 377 -34.11 -13.81 -8.26
C ALA A 377 -35.25 -12.78 -8.42
N ALA A 378 -35.16 -11.89 -9.40
CA ALA A 378 -36.17 -10.89 -9.67
C ALA A 378 -36.08 -10.31 -11.09
N THR A 379 -37.21 -9.82 -11.62
CA THR A 379 -37.27 -9.13 -12.90
C THR A 379 -38.23 -7.94 -12.81
N GLY A 380 -37.79 -6.79 -13.35
CA GLY A 380 -38.62 -5.61 -13.58
C GLY A 380 -38.64 -5.25 -15.05
N THR A 381 -39.76 -4.73 -15.54
CA THR A 381 -39.95 -4.32 -16.94
C THR A 381 -40.68 -2.99 -17.02
N GLY A 382 -40.51 -2.29 -18.14
CA GLY A 382 -41.22 -1.05 -18.42
C GLY A 382 -40.97 -0.58 -19.84
N THR A 383 -41.63 0.51 -20.20
CA THR A 383 -41.40 1.23 -21.47
C THR A 383 -41.39 2.72 -21.17
N SER A 384 -40.18 3.30 -21.18
CA SER A 384 -39.97 4.70 -20.84
C SER A 384 -38.59 5.12 -21.26
N GLN A 385 -38.28 6.42 -21.15
CA GLN A 385 -36.93 6.95 -21.33
C GLN A 385 -36.07 6.76 -20.07
N ASP A 386 -36.68 6.76 -18.88
CA ASP A 386 -35.99 6.51 -17.62
C ASP A 386 -36.32 5.11 -17.11
N VAL A 387 -35.31 4.32 -16.89
CA VAL A 387 -35.41 3.06 -16.13
C VAL A 387 -35.41 3.45 -14.65
N ASP A 388 -36.48 3.11 -13.94
CA ASP A 388 -36.62 3.30 -12.50
C ASP A 388 -37.44 2.15 -11.91
N TRP A 389 -36.76 1.18 -11.35
CA TRP A 389 -37.39 0.01 -10.76
C TRP A 389 -36.76 -0.32 -9.40
N THR A 390 -37.60 -0.75 -8.47
CA THR A 390 -37.19 -1.14 -7.13
C THR A 390 -37.52 -2.60 -6.88
N TRP A 391 -36.50 -3.34 -6.50
CA TRP A 391 -36.60 -4.72 -6.05
C TRP A 391 -36.70 -4.78 -4.53
N ASP A 392 -37.70 -5.47 -3.99
CA ASP A 392 -37.80 -5.81 -2.58
C ASP A 392 -36.94 -7.05 -2.31
N ALA A 393 -35.79 -6.82 -1.72
CA ALA A 393 -34.83 -7.85 -1.32
C ALA A 393 -34.81 -8.11 0.19
N THR A 394 -35.88 -7.76 0.93
CA THR A 394 -35.94 -7.90 2.41
C THR A 394 -35.91 -9.36 2.85
N ALA A 395 -36.57 -10.26 2.13
CA ALA A 395 -36.65 -11.69 2.43
C ALA A 395 -35.62 -12.54 1.66
N VAL A 396 -34.70 -11.91 0.93
CA VAL A 396 -33.75 -12.61 0.06
C VAL A 396 -32.52 -13.05 0.83
N ALA A 397 -31.99 -14.24 0.53
CA ALA A 397 -30.79 -14.77 1.16
C ALA A 397 -29.59 -13.81 0.99
N ARG A 398 -28.77 -13.67 2.02
CA ARG A 398 -27.55 -12.87 1.93
C ARG A 398 -26.60 -13.51 0.91
N GLY A 399 -26.11 -12.70 -0.02
CA GLY A 399 -25.27 -13.18 -1.11
C GLY A 399 -24.87 -12.06 -2.06
N SER A 400 -24.14 -12.42 -3.11
CA SER A 400 -23.86 -11.56 -4.25
C SER A 400 -24.82 -11.93 -5.39
N TYR A 401 -25.48 -10.93 -5.91
CA TYR A 401 -26.40 -11.01 -7.04
C TYR A 401 -25.84 -10.23 -8.21
N SER A 402 -25.86 -10.82 -9.40
CA SER A 402 -25.61 -10.11 -10.64
C SER A 402 -26.89 -9.41 -11.09
N TRP A 403 -26.74 -8.25 -11.72
CA TRP A 403 -27.87 -7.56 -12.33
C TRP A 403 -27.56 -7.14 -13.75
N THR A 404 -28.57 -7.08 -14.59
CA THR A 404 -28.51 -6.60 -15.96
C THR A 404 -29.67 -5.64 -16.21
N ILE A 405 -29.37 -4.45 -16.76
CA ILE A 405 -30.36 -3.55 -17.35
C ILE A 405 -30.21 -3.65 -18.86
N ALA A 406 -31.24 -4.09 -19.55
CA ALA A 406 -31.31 -4.21 -21.01
C ALA A 406 -32.43 -3.32 -21.55
N ALA A 407 -32.29 -2.80 -22.78
CA ALA A 407 -33.30 -2.01 -23.46
C ALA A 407 -33.18 -2.16 -24.97
N GLY A 408 -34.26 -2.53 -25.64
CA GLY A 408 -34.25 -2.79 -27.09
C GLY A 408 -33.16 -3.81 -27.50
N ASP A 409 -33.11 -4.16 -28.78
CA ASP A 409 -32.22 -5.24 -29.27
C ASP A 409 -30.81 -4.76 -29.61
N THR A 410 -30.60 -3.47 -29.77
CA THR A 410 -29.31 -2.88 -30.22
C THR A 410 -28.61 -2.09 -29.15
N VAL A 411 -29.21 -1.86 -27.98
CA VAL A 411 -28.64 -1.12 -26.87
C VAL A 411 -27.69 -2.01 -26.09
N ARG A 412 -26.50 -1.52 -25.83
CA ARG A 412 -25.56 -2.21 -24.93
C ARG A 412 -26.14 -2.33 -23.54
N SER A 413 -26.33 -3.55 -23.07
CA SER A 413 -26.82 -3.80 -21.72
C SER A 413 -25.79 -3.38 -20.66
N ALA A 414 -26.28 -2.82 -19.56
CA ALA A 414 -25.48 -2.52 -18.39
C ALA A 414 -25.54 -3.68 -17.40
N THR A 415 -24.42 -4.04 -16.81
CA THR A 415 -24.32 -5.12 -15.83
C THR A 415 -23.56 -4.69 -14.59
N GLY A 416 -23.81 -5.35 -13.48
CA GLY A 416 -23.08 -5.12 -12.25
C GLY A 416 -23.43 -6.16 -11.19
N THR A 417 -22.96 -5.92 -9.97
CA THR A 417 -23.26 -6.79 -8.82
C THR A 417 -23.80 -5.98 -7.66
N ILE A 418 -24.64 -6.60 -6.84
CA ILE A 418 -25.11 -6.05 -5.58
C ILE A 418 -25.05 -7.12 -4.49
N GLY A 419 -24.89 -6.70 -3.24
CA GLY A 419 -24.60 -7.60 -2.12
C GLY A 419 -23.12 -7.95 -2.04
N ALA A 420 -22.72 -8.58 -0.95
CA ALA A 420 -21.36 -9.05 -0.75
C ALA A 420 -21.28 -10.53 -1.12
N LYS A 421 -20.17 -10.95 -1.72
CA LYS A 421 -19.88 -12.38 -1.86
C LYS A 421 -19.97 -13.03 -0.48
N ALA A 422 -20.82 -14.05 -0.33
CA ALA A 422 -20.93 -14.77 0.93
C ALA A 422 -19.55 -15.33 1.29
N VAL A 423 -18.96 -14.80 2.35
CA VAL A 423 -17.73 -15.37 2.93
C VAL A 423 -18.19 -16.49 3.83
N ALA A 424 -17.85 -17.72 3.50
CA ALA A 424 -18.16 -18.87 4.35
C ALA A 424 -17.68 -18.61 5.77
N LEU A 425 -18.55 -18.82 6.77
CA LEU A 425 -18.19 -18.67 8.16
C LEU A 425 -17.06 -19.63 8.51
N ALA A 426 -16.00 -19.13 9.11
CA ALA A 426 -14.86 -19.91 9.57
C ALA A 426 -14.21 -19.26 10.81
N ILE A 427 -13.75 -20.08 11.74
CA ILE A 427 -12.82 -19.69 12.81
C ILE A 427 -11.42 -20.15 12.37
N ARG A 428 -10.46 -19.24 12.30
CA ARG A 428 -9.09 -19.52 11.86
C ARG A 428 -8.09 -19.05 12.90
N SER A 429 -6.90 -19.66 12.91
CA SER A 429 -5.75 -19.25 13.72
C SER A 429 -6.09 -19.12 15.22
N ALA A 430 -6.86 -20.07 15.75
CA ALA A 430 -7.22 -20.10 17.16
C ALA A 430 -6.01 -20.53 18.00
N THR A 431 -5.59 -19.70 18.97
CA THR A 431 -4.39 -19.92 19.80
C THR A 431 -4.59 -19.44 21.22
N ALA A 432 -3.88 -20.07 22.16
CA ALA A 432 -3.72 -19.63 23.55
C ALA A 432 -2.25 -19.29 23.82
N VAL A 433 -1.98 -18.15 24.43
CA VAL A 433 -0.63 -17.70 24.76
C VAL A 433 -0.61 -17.04 26.14
N PRO A 434 0.14 -17.63 27.12
CA PRO A 434 0.75 -18.95 27.10
C PRO A 434 -0.30 -20.07 27.12
N ARG A 435 0.08 -21.28 26.71
CA ARG A 435 -0.80 -22.47 26.80
C ARG A 435 -0.89 -23.04 28.22
N THR A 436 0.18 -22.90 29.00
CA THR A 436 0.20 -23.23 30.43
C THR A 436 0.04 -21.96 31.25
N ILE A 437 -0.92 -21.93 32.12
CA ILE A 437 -1.13 -20.82 33.07
C ILE A 437 -0.98 -21.30 34.49
N THR A 438 -0.39 -20.43 35.30
CA THR A 438 -0.14 -20.67 36.72
C THR A 438 -0.83 -19.57 37.55
N PRO A 439 -2.17 -19.57 37.63
CA PRO A 439 -2.94 -18.49 38.25
C PRO A 439 -2.78 -18.50 39.77
N ASN A 440 -1.60 -18.14 40.26
CA ASN A 440 -1.22 -18.07 41.68
C ASN A 440 -1.15 -16.62 42.22
N GLY A 441 -1.38 -15.61 41.34
CA GLY A 441 -1.41 -14.19 41.70
C GLY A 441 -0.05 -13.50 41.75
N ASP A 442 1.01 -14.12 41.28
CA ASP A 442 2.38 -13.54 41.24
C ASP A 442 2.63 -12.59 40.06
N GLY A 443 1.64 -12.44 39.19
CA GLY A 443 1.74 -11.61 37.95
C GLY A 443 2.44 -12.29 36.79
N GLN A 444 2.89 -13.55 36.94
CA GLN A 444 3.52 -14.32 35.86
C GLN A 444 2.57 -15.44 35.42
N THR A 445 2.25 -15.49 34.14
CA THR A 445 1.40 -16.55 33.55
C THR A 445 0.06 -16.81 34.26
N ASP A 446 -0.49 -15.83 34.98
CA ASP A 446 -1.78 -15.95 35.66
C ASP A 446 -2.99 -16.09 34.73
N SER A 447 -2.78 -15.84 33.43
CA SER A 447 -3.84 -15.88 32.43
C SER A 447 -3.32 -16.18 31.05
N SER A 448 -4.16 -16.74 30.20
CA SER A 448 -3.89 -16.95 28.77
C SER A 448 -4.66 -15.95 27.92
N LEU A 449 -3.99 -15.36 26.92
CA LEU A 449 -4.65 -14.58 25.88
C LEU A 449 -5.09 -15.52 24.76
N ILE A 450 -6.39 -15.68 24.62
CA ILE A 450 -6.99 -16.46 23.54
C ILE A 450 -7.18 -15.53 22.34
N THR A 451 -6.69 -15.95 21.19
CA THR A 451 -6.79 -15.22 19.91
C THR A 451 -7.38 -16.11 18.84
N TYR A 452 -8.30 -15.61 18.02
CA TYR A 452 -8.85 -16.28 16.86
C TYR A 452 -9.27 -15.29 15.80
N THR A 453 -9.51 -15.74 14.55
CA THR A 453 -9.94 -14.89 13.45
C THR A 453 -11.26 -15.40 12.87
N LEU A 454 -12.27 -14.52 12.80
CA LEU A 454 -13.55 -14.78 12.13
C LEU A 454 -13.52 -14.31 10.69
N SER A 455 -14.03 -15.12 9.77
CA SER A 455 -14.19 -14.77 8.36
C SER A 455 -15.43 -13.92 8.07
N ALA A 456 -16.49 -14.04 8.87
CA ALA A 456 -17.78 -13.36 8.73
C ALA A 456 -18.32 -12.94 10.10
N PRO A 457 -19.29 -12.00 10.20
CA PRO A 457 -19.97 -11.68 11.45
C PRO A 457 -20.68 -12.92 12.00
N ALA A 458 -20.52 -13.21 13.29
CA ALA A 458 -21.14 -14.38 13.91
C ALA A 458 -21.35 -14.18 15.41
N THR A 459 -22.31 -14.88 15.99
CA THR A 459 -22.40 -15.06 17.44
C THR A 459 -21.41 -16.13 17.84
N VAL A 460 -20.42 -15.74 18.65
CA VAL A 460 -19.38 -16.64 19.15
C VAL A 460 -19.66 -16.99 20.60
N THR A 461 -19.71 -18.28 20.87
CA THR A 461 -19.79 -18.85 22.23
C THR A 461 -18.46 -19.53 22.54
N ALA A 462 -17.84 -19.15 23.63
CA ALA A 462 -16.67 -19.83 24.20
C ALA A 462 -17.08 -20.64 25.40
N THR A 463 -16.78 -21.93 25.39
CA THR A 463 -17.12 -22.88 26.47
C THR A 463 -15.85 -23.53 27.02
N LEU A 464 -15.69 -23.56 28.29
CA LEU A 464 -14.63 -24.33 28.98
C LEU A 464 -15.05 -25.78 29.08
N ARG A 465 -14.20 -26.69 28.61
CA ARG A 465 -14.37 -28.15 28.73
C ARG A 465 -13.34 -28.74 29.69
N GLY A 466 -13.80 -29.64 30.51
CA GLY A 466 -12.95 -30.39 31.43
C GLY A 466 -12.08 -31.46 30.74
N PRO A 467 -11.20 -32.13 31.54
CA PRO A 467 -10.35 -33.24 31.04
C PRO A 467 -11.16 -34.44 30.51
N ASP A 468 -12.41 -34.59 30.96
CA ASP A 468 -13.37 -35.63 30.55
C ASP A 468 -14.17 -35.24 29.29
N GLY A 469 -13.88 -34.07 28.69
CA GLY A 469 -14.55 -33.54 27.51
C GLY A 469 -15.92 -32.92 27.75
N ARG A 470 -16.38 -32.83 29.03
CA ARG A 470 -17.66 -32.23 29.38
C ARG A 470 -17.56 -30.72 29.44
N ASP A 471 -18.64 -30.04 29.03
CA ASP A 471 -18.77 -28.60 29.15
C ASP A 471 -18.94 -28.23 30.64
N LEU A 472 -18.02 -27.43 31.17
CA LEU A 472 -18.02 -26.97 32.54
C LEU A 472 -18.73 -25.62 32.70
N SER A 473 -18.43 -24.68 31.86
CA SER A 473 -19.01 -23.33 31.90
C SER A 473 -18.94 -22.60 30.57
N VAL A 474 -19.90 -21.72 30.33
CA VAL A 474 -19.82 -20.78 29.20
C VAL A 474 -19.06 -19.56 29.66
N LEU A 475 -17.92 -19.29 29.00
CA LEU A 475 -17.08 -18.13 29.30
C LEU A 475 -17.71 -16.84 28.78
N PHE A 476 -18.29 -16.87 27.58
CA PHE A 476 -19.09 -15.81 26.97
C PHE A 476 -19.90 -16.32 25.77
N SER A 477 -20.96 -15.55 25.41
CA SER A 477 -21.68 -15.70 24.15
C SER A 477 -22.01 -14.30 23.64
N GLN A 478 -21.39 -13.88 22.48
CA GLN A 478 -21.48 -12.51 21.97
C GLN A 478 -21.38 -12.47 20.46
N THR A 479 -22.10 -11.54 19.83
CA THR A 479 -21.92 -11.23 18.40
C THR A 479 -20.59 -10.50 18.19
N ARG A 480 -19.80 -11.00 17.25
CA ARG A 480 -18.49 -10.49 16.89
C ARG A 480 -18.42 -10.12 15.41
N LYS A 481 -17.65 -9.06 15.09
CA LYS A 481 -17.37 -8.65 13.71
C LYS A 481 -16.30 -9.56 13.08
N PRO A 482 -16.16 -9.61 11.72
CA PRO A 482 -15.06 -10.30 11.07
C PRO A 482 -13.70 -9.74 11.52
N GLY A 483 -12.66 -10.57 11.42
CA GLY A 483 -11.30 -10.20 11.74
C GLY A 483 -10.80 -10.82 13.05
N LYS A 484 -9.64 -10.34 13.52
CA LYS A 484 -8.98 -10.84 14.73
C LYS A 484 -9.79 -10.49 15.98
N GLN A 485 -10.05 -11.50 16.81
CA GLN A 485 -10.75 -11.41 18.09
C GLN A 485 -9.83 -11.91 19.20
N THR A 486 -10.00 -11.35 20.39
CA THR A 486 -9.25 -11.78 21.58
C THR A 486 -10.11 -11.76 22.83
N PHE A 487 -9.79 -12.63 23.79
CA PHE A 487 -10.26 -12.56 25.16
C PHE A 487 -9.24 -13.19 26.11
N ARG A 488 -9.36 -12.89 27.41
CA ARG A 488 -8.44 -13.39 28.44
C ARG A 488 -9.13 -14.49 29.26
N PHE A 489 -8.43 -15.61 29.39
CA PHE A 489 -8.83 -16.72 30.26
C PHE A 489 -7.96 -16.73 31.52
N THR A 490 -8.57 -16.68 32.70
CA THR A 490 -7.88 -16.57 34.01
C THR A 490 -7.99 -17.82 34.85
N ALA A 491 -8.75 -18.83 34.46
CA ALA A 491 -9.07 -20.06 35.21
C ALA A 491 -9.55 -19.81 36.64
N ALA A 492 -10.32 -18.74 36.86
CA ALA A 492 -10.92 -18.49 38.19
C ALA A 492 -11.90 -19.60 38.57
N GLY A 493 -11.71 -20.20 39.76
CA GLY A 493 -12.54 -21.29 40.24
C GLY A 493 -12.35 -22.65 39.56
N VAL A 494 -11.30 -22.77 38.71
CA VAL A 494 -10.96 -23.99 37.97
C VAL A 494 -9.80 -24.69 38.68
N ALA A 495 -9.90 -26.02 38.89
CA ALA A 495 -8.82 -26.85 39.46
C ALA A 495 -7.65 -26.98 38.48
N ASP A 496 -6.51 -27.52 38.95
CA ASP A 496 -5.40 -27.85 38.07
C ASP A 496 -5.78 -29.00 37.14
N GLY A 497 -5.33 -28.96 35.90
CA GLY A 497 -5.66 -29.95 34.90
C GLY A 497 -5.60 -29.44 33.46
N HIS A 498 -5.80 -30.36 32.49
CA HIS A 498 -5.89 -30.05 31.07
C HIS A 498 -7.32 -29.68 30.69
N TYR A 499 -7.49 -28.55 30.05
CA TYR A 499 -8.78 -28.01 29.63
C TYR A 499 -8.78 -27.68 28.15
N GLU A 500 -9.97 -27.67 27.57
CA GLU A 500 -10.18 -27.15 26.21
C GLU A 500 -11.11 -25.91 26.27
N ILE A 501 -10.76 -24.87 25.57
CA ILE A 501 -11.64 -23.76 25.26
C ILE A 501 -12.25 -24.03 23.90
N ALA A 502 -13.50 -24.48 23.88
CA ALA A 502 -14.27 -24.72 22.67
C ALA A 502 -14.90 -23.40 22.20
N LEU A 503 -14.58 -22.99 20.96
CA LEU A 503 -15.18 -21.84 20.31
C LEU A 503 -16.21 -22.34 19.29
N SER A 504 -17.46 -21.92 19.41
CA SER A 504 -18.53 -22.14 18.45
C SER A 504 -18.96 -20.80 17.88
N ALA A 505 -18.96 -20.64 16.57
CA ALA A 505 -19.45 -19.45 15.90
C ALA A 505 -20.61 -19.79 14.99
N THR A 506 -21.72 -19.04 15.09
CA THR A 506 -22.90 -19.21 14.23
C THR A 506 -23.34 -17.86 13.64
N ASP A 507 -23.67 -17.85 12.34
CA ASP A 507 -24.29 -16.70 11.65
C ASP A 507 -25.80 -16.87 11.43
N GLY A 508 -26.39 -17.94 12.03
CA GLY A 508 -27.79 -18.30 11.87
C GLY A 508 -28.06 -19.25 10.68
N ILE A 509 -27.07 -19.45 9.81
CA ILE A 509 -27.12 -20.36 8.66
C ILE A 509 -26.17 -21.53 8.85
N ALA A 510 -24.95 -21.25 9.27
CA ALA A 510 -23.88 -22.21 9.52
C ALA A 510 -23.35 -22.07 10.95
N THR A 511 -22.87 -23.20 11.49
CA THR A 511 -22.13 -23.22 12.75
C THR A 511 -20.79 -23.91 12.52
N VAL A 512 -19.71 -23.26 12.97
CA VAL A 512 -18.35 -23.79 12.92
C VAL A 512 -17.76 -23.82 14.32
N THR A 513 -16.96 -24.85 14.61
CA THR A 513 -16.35 -25.06 15.93
C THR A 513 -14.86 -25.26 15.83
N THR A 514 -14.12 -24.88 16.87
CA THR A 514 -12.72 -25.22 17.07
C THR A 514 -12.45 -25.28 18.56
N ALA A 515 -11.40 -26.00 18.97
CA ALA A 515 -10.99 -26.11 20.36
C ALA A 515 -9.51 -25.73 20.53
N ILE A 516 -9.17 -25.20 21.70
CA ILE A 516 -7.83 -24.75 22.07
C ILE A 516 -7.50 -25.34 23.42
N SER A 517 -6.44 -26.14 23.51
CA SER A 517 -5.99 -26.74 24.79
C SER A 517 -5.26 -25.70 25.64
N VAL A 518 -5.57 -25.69 26.94
CA VAL A 518 -4.94 -24.89 27.98
C VAL A 518 -4.66 -25.77 29.18
N LEU A 519 -3.44 -25.71 29.72
CA LEU A 519 -3.09 -26.34 30.99
C LEU A 519 -3.20 -25.29 32.13
N VAL A 520 -3.93 -25.66 33.19
CA VAL A 520 -3.94 -24.90 34.44
C VAL A 520 -3.11 -25.69 35.45
N ASP A 521 -2.02 -25.10 35.90
CA ASP A 521 -1.06 -25.78 36.78
C ASP A 521 -0.47 -24.81 37.79
N ARG A 522 -0.80 -24.98 39.07
CA ARG A 522 -0.33 -24.18 40.20
C ARG A 522 0.72 -24.89 41.04
N THR A 523 1.39 -25.87 40.46
CA THR A 523 2.40 -26.69 41.17
C THR A 523 3.42 -25.85 41.91
N VAL A 524 3.80 -24.67 41.38
CA VAL A 524 4.75 -23.77 42.04
C VAL A 524 4.07 -22.49 42.50
N ARG A 525 4.35 -22.11 43.75
CA ARG A 525 3.93 -20.83 44.37
C ARG A 525 5.13 -20.08 44.94
N GLY A 526 5.05 -18.76 44.94
CA GLY A 526 5.93 -17.87 45.68
C GLY A 526 7.41 -17.96 45.37
N PHE A 527 7.78 -18.17 44.06
CA PHE A 527 9.19 -18.23 43.70
C PHE A 527 9.86 -16.86 43.91
N THR A 528 10.78 -16.83 44.85
CA THR A 528 11.51 -15.64 45.32
C THR A 528 12.99 -15.89 45.48
N GLY A 529 13.77 -14.81 45.56
CA GLY A 529 15.22 -14.86 45.84
C GLY A 529 15.65 -13.70 46.72
N THR A 530 16.39 -13.98 47.75
CA THR A 530 16.87 -13.00 48.72
C THR A 530 18.33 -13.20 49.03
N PRO A 531 19.15 -12.11 48.95
CA PRO A 531 18.85 -10.74 48.59
C PRO A 531 18.70 -10.57 47.07
N ALA A 532 18.06 -9.48 46.63
CA ALA A 532 17.89 -9.19 45.18
C ALA A 532 19.21 -8.83 44.47
N ALA A 533 20.24 -8.50 45.20
CA ALA A 533 21.61 -8.29 44.73
C ALA A 533 22.62 -9.01 45.66
N VAL A 534 23.54 -9.72 45.04
CA VAL A 534 24.57 -10.51 45.77
C VAL A 534 25.97 -10.04 45.39
N SER A 535 26.87 -10.16 46.33
CA SER A 535 28.32 -9.86 46.16
C SER A 535 29.14 -11.04 46.67
N PRO A 536 29.38 -12.05 45.80
CA PRO A 536 30.15 -13.23 46.17
C PRO A 536 31.66 -12.92 46.28
N ASN A 537 32.05 -12.04 47.19
CA ASN A 537 33.42 -11.57 47.43
C ASN A 537 34.10 -12.21 48.68
N GLY A 538 33.34 -13.06 49.43
CA GLY A 538 33.83 -13.80 50.57
C GLY A 538 33.95 -12.99 51.86
N ASP A 539 33.30 -11.85 51.98
CA ASP A 539 33.33 -10.98 53.14
C ASP A 539 32.23 -11.30 54.19
N GLY A 540 31.38 -12.30 53.90
CA GLY A 540 30.27 -12.72 54.73
C GLY A 540 28.98 -11.88 54.58
N ASN A 541 28.97 -10.88 53.68
CA ASN A 541 27.85 -10.02 53.44
C ASN A 541 27.23 -10.23 52.06
N SER A 542 26.04 -10.83 51.99
CA SER A 542 25.34 -11.08 50.75
C SER A 542 26.13 -11.93 49.73
N ASP A 543 26.97 -12.85 50.19
CA ASP A 543 27.74 -13.74 49.32
C ASP A 543 26.89 -14.80 48.63
N ALA A 544 25.73 -15.14 49.20
CA ALA A 544 24.83 -16.15 48.72
C ALA A 544 23.43 -15.59 48.48
N LEU A 545 22.74 -16.16 47.49
CA LEU A 545 21.36 -15.95 47.17
C LEU A 545 20.55 -17.17 47.63
N THR A 546 19.52 -16.96 48.40
CA THR A 546 18.60 -18.02 48.79
C THR A 546 17.32 -17.94 48.00
N PHE A 547 17.02 -18.96 47.21
CA PHE A 547 15.77 -19.13 46.49
C PHE A 547 14.76 -19.85 47.33
N GLY A 548 13.55 -19.31 47.41
CA GLY A 548 12.44 -19.93 48.12
C GLY A 548 11.26 -20.17 47.16
N PHE A 549 10.58 -21.31 47.31
CA PHE A 549 9.35 -21.63 46.58
C PHE A 549 8.52 -22.67 47.35
N GLU A 550 7.25 -22.81 47.05
CA GLU A 550 6.34 -23.81 47.56
C GLU A 550 5.87 -24.71 46.44
N LEU A 551 5.90 -26.03 46.64
CA LEU A 551 5.29 -27.00 45.78
C LEU A 551 3.94 -27.43 46.33
N THR A 552 2.88 -27.28 45.52
CA THR A 552 1.51 -27.74 45.87
C THR A 552 1.27 -29.21 45.49
N GLN A 553 2.12 -29.73 44.59
CA GLN A 553 2.17 -31.12 44.11
C GLN A 553 3.62 -31.59 44.06
N ALA A 554 3.88 -32.86 44.24
CA ALA A 554 5.20 -33.44 44.04
C ALA A 554 5.67 -33.21 42.62
N ALA A 555 6.93 -32.82 42.42
CA ALA A 555 7.47 -32.49 41.12
C ALA A 555 8.98 -32.71 41.02
N SER A 556 9.46 -33.02 39.85
CA SER A 556 10.87 -32.95 39.50
C SER A 556 11.24 -31.49 39.25
N VAL A 557 12.10 -30.93 40.09
CA VAL A 557 12.45 -29.51 40.09
C VAL A 557 13.85 -29.32 39.57
N ARG A 558 14.00 -28.31 38.72
CA ARG A 558 15.29 -27.82 38.25
C ARG A 558 15.36 -26.29 38.36
N LEU A 559 16.45 -25.82 38.94
CA LEU A 559 16.75 -24.38 39.08
C LEU A 559 18.02 -24.05 38.30
N ASP A 560 17.91 -23.16 37.37
CA ASP A 560 19.02 -22.70 36.52
C ASP A 560 19.21 -21.18 36.66
N VAL A 561 20.43 -20.71 36.48
CA VAL A 561 20.74 -19.30 36.25
C VAL A 561 20.97 -19.03 34.77
N ALA A 562 20.30 -18.00 34.26
CA ALA A 562 20.34 -17.63 32.86
C ALA A 562 20.65 -16.13 32.66
N GLN A 563 21.20 -15.80 31.51
CA GLN A 563 21.40 -14.42 31.05
C GLN A 563 21.01 -14.31 29.57
N ALA A 564 20.25 -13.29 29.22
CA ALA A 564 19.73 -13.07 27.86
C ALA A 564 19.07 -14.33 27.23
N GLY A 565 18.31 -15.09 28.04
CA GLY A 565 17.61 -16.30 27.61
C GLY A 565 18.47 -17.56 27.45
N LYS A 566 19.78 -17.51 27.75
CA LYS A 566 20.68 -18.68 27.73
C LYS A 566 20.93 -19.15 29.16
N THR A 567 20.73 -20.45 29.42
CA THR A 567 21.17 -21.09 30.66
C THR A 567 22.70 -21.02 30.75
N LEU A 568 23.22 -20.52 31.87
CA LEU A 568 24.64 -20.40 32.13
C LEU A 568 25.12 -21.44 33.14
N VAL A 569 24.38 -21.61 34.24
CA VAL A 569 24.77 -22.45 35.36
C VAL A 569 23.55 -23.22 35.89
N PRO A 570 23.59 -24.54 35.98
CA PRO A 570 22.62 -25.30 36.79
C PRO A 570 22.93 -25.08 38.27
N VAL A 571 21.88 -24.79 39.07
CA VAL A 571 22.01 -24.49 40.50
C VAL A 571 21.56 -25.67 41.33
N TYR A 572 20.43 -26.27 40.97
CA TYR A 572 19.78 -27.34 41.76
C TYR A 572 18.93 -28.24 40.89
N SER A 573 18.82 -29.53 41.22
CA SER A 573 17.89 -30.46 40.62
C SER A 573 17.57 -31.59 41.57
N ALA A 574 16.29 -31.85 41.80
CA ALA A 574 15.79 -32.94 42.64
C ALA A 574 14.32 -33.24 42.40
N ASP A 575 13.89 -34.46 42.74
CA ASP A 575 12.49 -34.81 42.89
C ASP A 575 12.06 -34.44 44.31
N LEU A 576 11.05 -33.58 44.42
CA LEU A 576 10.62 -33.02 45.69
C LEU A 576 9.15 -33.34 45.98
N PRO A 577 8.79 -33.65 47.24
CA PRO A 577 7.42 -33.77 47.66
C PRO A 577 6.73 -32.40 47.77
N VAL A 578 5.45 -32.41 48.09
CA VAL A 578 4.70 -31.18 48.47
C VAL A 578 5.38 -30.52 49.66
N GLY A 579 5.61 -29.21 49.59
CA GLY A 579 6.19 -28.47 50.71
C GLY A 579 6.86 -27.16 50.30
N VAL A 580 7.38 -26.47 51.31
CA VAL A 580 8.16 -25.22 51.13
C VAL A 580 9.63 -25.57 51.06
N GLU A 581 10.27 -25.11 50.03
CA GLU A 581 11.65 -25.39 49.70
C GLU A 581 12.54 -24.15 49.74
N SER A 582 13.80 -24.36 50.06
CA SER A 582 14.80 -23.28 50.15
C SER A 582 16.14 -23.78 49.67
N VAL A 583 16.67 -23.14 48.64
CA VAL A 583 17.95 -23.48 48.02
C VAL A 583 18.89 -22.30 48.11
N SER A 584 20.00 -22.46 48.86
CA SER A 584 21.05 -21.45 48.97
C SER A 584 22.12 -21.69 47.93
N TRP A 585 22.53 -20.64 47.22
CA TRP A 585 23.52 -20.69 46.14
C TRP A 585 24.47 -19.50 46.17
N THR A 586 25.77 -19.76 46.13
CA THR A 586 26.81 -18.75 46.00
C THR A 586 27.28 -18.69 44.56
N PRO A 587 27.14 -17.55 43.87
CA PRO A 587 27.61 -17.40 42.49
C PRO A 587 29.12 -17.62 42.40
N SER A 588 29.56 -18.39 41.39
CA SER A 588 30.94 -18.61 41.07
C SER A 588 31.17 -18.50 39.57
N GLY A 589 32.25 -17.79 39.17
CA GLY A 589 32.63 -17.67 37.76
C GLY A 589 31.71 -16.75 36.89
N LEU A 590 30.74 -16.10 37.49
CA LEU A 590 29.84 -15.14 36.81
C LEU A 590 30.33 -13.71 37.02
N LYS A 591 30.18 -12.87 36.00
CA LYS A 591 30.56 -11.45 36.05
C LYS A 591 29.46 -10.61 36.66
N ASP A 592 29.79 -9.40 37.11
CA ASP A 592 28.80 -8.43 37.55
C ASP A 592 27.78 -8.17 36.44
N GLY A 593 26.48 -8.14 36.82
CA GLY A 593 25.39 -7.98 35.84
C GLY A 593 24.04 -8.41 36.36
N LYS A 594 23.05 -8.31 35.46
CA LYS A 594 21.70 -8.79 35.71
C LYS A 594 21.53 -10.23 35.21
N TYR A 595 20.91 -11.06 36.00
CA TYR A 595 20.66 -12.47 35.73
C TYR A 595 19.20 -12.81 36.02
N ALA A 596 18.75 -13.93 35.48
CA ALA A 596 17.47 -14.55 35.80
C ALA A 596 17.70 -15.91 36.44
N ALA A 597 16.99 -16.20 37.52
CA ALA A 597 16.82 -17.55 38.01
C ALA A 597 15.58 -18.12 37.34
N VAL A 598 15.68 -19.34 36.83
CA VAL A 598 14.63 -20.07 36.11
C VAL A 598 14.34 -21.34 36.86
N LEU A 599 13.18 -21.40 37.51
CA LEU A 599 12.68 -22.59 38.22
C LEU A 599 11.74 -23.35 37.28
N THR A 600 12.06 -24.59 36.98
CA THR A 600 11.24 -25.51 36.18
C THR A 600 10.77 -26.61 37.09
N ALA A 601 9.47 -26.86 37.16
CA ALA A 601 8.89 -27.97 37.89
C ALA A 601 8.07 -28.82 36.91
N THR A 602 8.28 -30.14 36.92
CA THR A 602 7.63 -31.11 36.03
C THR A 602 6.94 -32.18 36.87
N ASN A 603 5.69 -32.46 36.60
CA ASN A 603 4.91 -33.54 37.17
C ASN A 603 3.99 -34.19 36.14
N ASP A 604 3.02 -35.01 36.56
CA ASP A 604 2.09 -35.72 35.64
C ASP A 604 1.17 -34.76 34.85
N LEU A 605 0.95 -33.52 35.33
CA LEU A 605 0.17 -32.53 34.64
C LEU A 605 0.96 -31.89 33.50
N GLY A 606 2.26 -31.70 33.68
CA GLY A 606 3.11 -31.04 32.70
C GLY A 606 4.31 -30.35 33.32
N THR A 607 4.73 -29.27 32.66
CA THR A 607 5.90 -28.48 33.07
C THR A 607 5.49 -27.01 33.24
N VAL A 608 5.82 -26.45 34.41
CA VAL A 608 5.69 -25.01 34.69
C VAL A 608 7.06 -24.38 34.84
N VAL A 609 7.17 -23.12 34.44
CA VAL A 609 8.41 -22.36 34.51
C VAL A 609 8.15 -21.00 35.14
N HIS A 610 8.87 -20.72 36.20
CA HIS A 610 8.85 -19.43 36.89
C HIS A 610 10.22 -18.76 36.78
N THR A 611 10.22 -17.44 36.67
CA THR A 611 11.45 -16.67 36.54
C THR A 611 11.47 -15.52 37.54
N MET A 612 12.66 -15.25 38.06
CA MET A 612 12.91 -14.05 38.85
C MET A 612 14.25 -13.42 38.44
N SER A 613 14.36 -12.12 38.61
CA SER A 613 15.59 -11.40 38.29
C SER A 613 16.39 -11.09 39.55
N PHE A 614 17.72 -11.20 39.45
CA PHE A 614 18.65 -10.76 40.50
C PHE A 614 19.88 -10.10 39.88
N ARG A 615 20.76 -9.53 40.70
CA ARG A 615 22.00 -8.88 40.25
C ARG A 615 23.20 -9.46 41.01
N ILE A 616 24.27 -9.68 40.28
CA ILE A 616 25.62 -9.86 40.86
C ILE A 616 26.34 -8.51 40.76
N ASP A 617 26.93 -8.05 41.88
CA ASP A 617 27.62 -6.77 41.99
C ASP A 617 28.69 -6.84 43.08
N THR A 618 29.95 -7.01 42.66
CA THR A 618 31.11 -7.13 43.53
C THR A 618 31.86 -5.81 43.71
N VAL A 619 31.38 -4.74 43.05
CA VAL A 619 32.07 -3.45 43.05
C VAL A 619 31.53 -2.56 44.17
N ALA A 620 32.38 -2.28 45.13
CA ALA A 620 32.06 -1.38 46.24
C ALA A 620 31.79 0.07 45.76
N PRO A 621 30.81 0.77 46.36
CA PRO A 621 30.57 2.17 46.03
C PRO A 621 31.78 3.05 46.38
N THR A 622 32.13 3.99 45.50
CA THR A 622 33.17 4.98 45.83
C THR A 622 32.52 6.17 46.54
N LEU A 623 33.08 6.53 47.70
CA LEU A 623 32.61 7.65 48.52
C LEU A 623 33.73 8.69 48.60
N ARG A 624 33.41 9.95 48.25
CA ARG A 624 34.34 11.07 48.28
C ARG A 624 33.76 12.22 49.09
N ALA A 625 34.56 12.76 50.01
CA ALA A 625 34.21 14.00 50.72
C ALA A 625 34.44 15.22 49.83
N LEU A 626 33.43 16.06 49.74
CA LEU A 626 33.50 17.40 49.12
C LEU A 626 33.78 18.45 50.19
N SER A 627 33.19 18.28 51.37
CA SER A 627 33.45 19.10 52.56
C SER A 627 32.98 18.36 53.82
N PHE A 628 33.91 18.03 54.69
CA PHE A 628 33.57 17.46 56.02
C PHE A 628 32.84 18.46 56.90
N ARG A 629 33.24 19.74 56.87
CA ARG A 629 32.60 20.81 57.71
C ARG A 629 31.15 21.05 57.28
N LYS A 630 30.82 20.95 55.97
CA LYS A 630 29.46 21.09 55.43
C LYS A 630 28.76 19.75 55.30
N LEU A 631 29.37 18.64 55.73
CA LEU A 631 28.88 17.26 55.59
C LEU A 631 28.38 16.97 54.15
N SER A 632 29.15 17.40 53.17
CA SER A 632 28.84 17.22 51.74
C SER A 632 29.76 16.15 51.15
N PHE A 633 29.13 15.19 50.44
CA PHE A 633 29.81 14.01 49.90
C PHE A 633 29.29 13.67 48.53
N ARG A 634 30.04 12.88 47.78
CA ARG A 634 29.62 12.27 46.52
C ARG A 634 29.77 10.75 46.61
N VAL A 635 28.75 10.03 46.15
CA VAL A 635 28.78 8.56 46.00
C VAL A 635 28.57 8.17 44.53
N SER A 636 29.28 7.10 44.09
CA SER A 636 29.26 6.66 42.70
C SER A 636 27.91 6.05 42.26
N GLU A 637 27.18 5.48 43.21
CA GLU A 637 25.95 4.71 42.96
C GLU A 637 24.96 4.83 44.12
N PRO A 638 23.70 4.36 43.96
CA PRO A 638 22.75 4.35 45.05
C PRO A 638 23.25 3.51 46.21
N ALA A 639 23.27 4.10 47.38
CA ALA A 639 23.82 3.45 48.59
C ALA A 639 23.12 3.90 49.89
N THR A 640 23.17 3.06 50.88
CA THR A 640 22.80 3.39 52.28
C THR A 640 24.03 3.95 52.97
N ILE A 641 23.96 5.21 53.33
CA ILE A 641 25.04 5.92 54.02
C ILE A 641 24.85 5.75 55.55
N ARG A 642 25.91 5.27 56.18
CA ARG A 642 26.04 5.32 57.65
C ARG A 642 27.02 6.41 58.01
N LEU A 643 26.51 7.46 58.59
CA LEU A 643 27.26 8.62 59.01
C LEU A 643 27.23 8.72 60.54
N ILE A 644 28.36 8.77 61.18
CA ILE A 644 28.50 9.05 62.59
C ILE A 644 29.11 10.47 62.68
N VAL A 645 28.37 11.42 63.27
CA VAL A 645 28.82 12.77 63.51
C VAL A 645 28.78 13.02 65.03
N ASN A 646 29.94 13.42 65.61
CA ASN A 646 30.06 13.66 67.04
C ASN A 646 29.51 12.50 67.90
N GLY A 647 29.68 11.24 67.48
CA GLY A 647 29.17 10.05 68.14
C GLY A 647 27.73 9.65 67.80
N GLN A 648 26.97 10.49 67.13
CA GLN A 648 25.58 10.17 66.77
C GLN A 648 25.50 9.51 65.38
N LEU A 649 24.84 8.37 65.28
CA LEU A 649 24.60 7.63 64.01
C LEU A 649 23.40 8.17 63.29
N VAL A 650 23.61 8.49 62.01
CA VAL A 650 22.57 8.82 61.03
C VAL A 650 22.65 7.84 59.86
N THR A 651 21.52 7.18 59.51
CA THR A 651 21.46 6.30 58.36
C THR A 651 20.47 6.85 57.34
N ARG A 652 20.88 6.88 56.08
CA ARG A 652 20.02 7.40 54.97
C ARG A 652 20.43 6.77 53.65
N THR A 653 19.40 6.32 52.88
CA THR A 653 19.61 5.88 51.48
C THR A 653 19.64 7.10 50.59
N VAL A 654 20.66 7.13 49.68
CA VAL A 654 20.90 8.20 48.72
C VAL A 654 21.00 7.62 47.30
N ARG A 655 20.71 8.47 46.29
CA ARG A 655 21.01 8.13 44.89
C ARG A 655 22.48 8.43 44.58
N ALA A 656 22.96 7.92 43.45
CA ALA A 656 24.26 8.33 42.91
C ALA A 656 24.34 9.85 42.76
N GLY A 657 25.49 10.44 43.10
CA GLY A 657 25.69 11.87 43.00
C GLY A 657 26.09 12.55 44.31
N VAL A 658 25.83 13.85 44.40
CA VAL A 658 26.17 14.68 45.56
C VAL A 658 25.01 14.70 46.57
N PHE A 659 25.33 14.52 47.83
CA PHE A 659 24.37 14.59 48.92
C PHE A 659 24.99 15.29 50.14
N SER A 660 24.15 15.75 51.06
CA SER A 660 24.62 16.40 52.28
C SER A 660 23.77 16.06 53.50
N PHE A 661 24.34 16.19 54.66
CA PHE A 661 23.69 16.13 55.97
C PHE A 661 23.76 17.49 56.68
N ARG A 662 22.95 17.67 57.69
CA ARG A 662 22.99 18.87 58.55
C ARG A 662 23.34 18.44 59.95
N ALA A 663 24.32 19.08 60.55
CA ALA A 663 24.63 18.94 61.99
C ALA A 663 25.21 20.28 62.53
N PRO A 664 24.83 20.70 63.74
CA PRO A 664 25.47 21.85 64.37
C PRO A 664 26.89 21.45 64.83
N ARG A 665 27.88 22.26 64.53
CA ARG A 665 29.30 22.08 64.93
C ARG A 665 29.84 20.67 64.72
N VAL A 666 30.45 20.42 63.58
CA VAL A 666 31.09 19.15 63.25
C VAL A 666 32.47 19.08 63.90
N ARG A 667 32.62 18.11 64.84
CA ARG A 667 33.90 17.86 65.54
C ARG A 667 34.55 16.57 65.03
N SER A 668 33.79 15.53 64.80
CA SER A 668 34.25 14.27 64.23
C SER A 668 33.25 13.68 63.26
N VAL A 669 33.73 13.04 62.19
CA VAL A 669 32.92 12.38 61.17
C VAL A 669 33.50 11.02 60.85
N ARG A 670 32.65 10.01 60.84
CA ARG A 670 32.94 8.71 60.23
C ARG A 670 31.79 8.38 59.28
N ILE A 671 32.09 8.13 58.02
CA ILE A 671 31.06 7.85 57.03
C ILE A 671 31.47 6.67 56.15
N VAL A 672 30.55 5.82 55.85
CA VAL A 672 30.65 4.67 54.95
C VAL A 672 29.39 4.55 54.14
N ALA A 673 29.51 4.16 52.88
CA ALA A 673 28.41 3.81 51.99
C ALA A 673 28.31 2.30 51.84
N ARG A 674 27.09 1.76 51.84
CA ARG A 674 26.80 0.36 51.56
C ARG A 674 25.84 0.32 50.39
N ASP A 675 26.13 -0.40 49.31
CA ASP A 675 25.23 -0.61 48.18
C ASP A 675 24.15 -1.67 48.45
N ALA A 676 23.36 -1.99 47.46
CA ALA A 676 22.28 -2.99 47.58
C ALA A 676 22.81 -4.43 47.63
N ALA A 677 24.00 -4.70 47.13
CA ALA A 677 24.64 -6.00 47.17
C ALA A 677 25.45 -6.22 48.48
N GLY A 678 25.54 -5.20 49.34
CA GLY A 678 26.20 -5.30 50.63
C GLY A 678 27.65 -4.74 50.64
N ASN A 679 28.21 -4.37 49.47
CA ASN A 679 29.59 -3.89 49.37
C ASN A 679 29.78 -2.56 50.12
N LEU A 680 30.86 -2.46 50.87
CA LEU A 680 31.16 -1.28 51.67
C LEU A 680 32.24 -0.40 51.00
N SER A 681 31.99 0.87 50.92
CA SER A 681 33.00 1.85 50.50
C SER A 681 34.16 1.91 51.53
N ARG A 682 35.27 2.47 51.16
CA ARG A 682 36.26 2.91 52.15
C ARG A 682 35.60 3.87 53.14
N THR A 683 35.84 3.64 54.43
CA THR A 683 35.41 4.55 55.48
C THR A 683 36.21 5.86 55.44
N LEU A 684 35.51 6.97 55.25
CA LEU A 684 36.11 8.30 55.39
C LEU A 684 35.97 8.76 56.86
N ARG A 685 37.04 9.36 57.37
CA ARG A 685 37.13 9.90 58.74
C ARG A 685 37.65 11.33 58.70
N PHE A 686 37.14 12.15 59.59
CA PHE A 686 37.61 13.48 59.89
C PHE A 686 37.69 13.58 61.42
N PRO A 687 38.87 14.01 61.99
CA PRO A 687 39.10 14.07 63.43
C PRO A 687 38.18 15.03 64.12
#